data_f122cbee3bb3347b62a91469dfe634ee
#
_entry.id   f122cbee3bb3347b62a91469dfe634ee
#
_cell.length_a   1.000
_cell.length_b   1.000
_cell.length_c   1.000
_cell.angle_alpha   90.00
_cell.angle_beta   90.00
_cell.angle_gamma   90.00
#
_symmetry.space_group_name_H-M   'P 1'
#
loop_
_entity.id
_entity.type
_entity.pdbx_description
1 polymer ?
#
loop_
_entity_poly.entity_id
_entity_poly.type
_entity_poly.pdbx_seq_one_letter_code
_entity_poly.pdbx_strand_id
1 'polypeptide(L)'
;MTGLNRRDFLKATGVGSAALALPLIGAAGRASAHPVRPMVLKGNVNASGAWQVTASVLGWTFSGSVGSAATGITTASGTDAVGAYTETTFTFQSGARKGGIRVYDGASSVVFTDTYVKAGANGNPFPTFTGYPKLAHTLSHSDCFGRFQFNTFAGASDSPWVFFDDAGNTFVLSAANHFQEAQTSRASNGAIAAGVISSVGTLPAGYTRQTILAPKAGVGAAHRAWGGALTRLAGKPLPANDAGPVLGTLGYWTDNGADYYYKFDQSKGYTGTLLAVRDEWAAHKIPMGYMQLDSWWYPKGPNSDWNDLPDGTSLYEADKTLFPDGLSAFQKQLGMPLVTHARWMDKSSPYHGQYTFSNDIITDPAFWQKTMSYLKDGGVIVYEQDWLCNNAKPAENLNDADTFFDNMAHQATANGMDMQYCMALPRDYLQSVRYPNLTTIRVSDDRFDRPKWDMFLYDSQLAGSLGVWPWVDVFMSGEINNLLLANLSAGPVGVGDALGKVSPGNLFQVVRPDGVIVKPDAPIVPTDATYVGEAAGRMPAMVASTYAVHATGLTYRYVFAYARQFVAPQQLYQAEDATLSGAVAASDESGYSGSGYADYQHADGDYVEWTVQAPSAGTYTLQFRYGNASFTDRPLAISVNGGAAHDLSFPSTGWWTSWSVVGTTVTLAKGANTVRATATGSSGGNIDWLGVTKGSVATGMSQSASFSLPEIGVGGQAYVYDYYARTGTLVGAGGRVNATVGNGTYWVIAPVGPSGIAFLGDAGKFVAHGDKRIKNLSDDGSVHTTVSFAAGEGPVTLHGYAPRKPSVTATTGSAGTVSYNTSTKLFTVTATAGSGNQAVLTIAP
;
A
#
# COMPACT_ATOMS: atom_id res chain seq x y z
N MET A 1 2.08 -3.98 48.70
CA MET A 1 0.74 -3.44 48.91
C MET A 1 -0.09 -3.71 47.69
N THR A 2 -0.97 -4.58 47.87
CA THR A 2 -2.18 -5.07 47.18
C THR A 2 -2.54 -4.48 45.82
N GLY A 3 -2.60 -5.40 44.86
CA GLY A 3 -2.99 -5.12 43.47
C GLY A 3 -4.47 -4.74 43.32
N LEU A 4 -4.71 -3.86 42.40
CA LEU A 4 -6.03 -3.58 41.88
C LEU A 4 -6.22 -4.32 40.53
N ASN A 5 -7.23 -5.17 40.50
CA ASN A 5 -7.58 -6.05 39.41
C ASN A 5 -8.35 -5.28 38.33
N ARG A 6 -8.08 -5.53 37.06
CA ARG A 6 -8.68 -4.90 35.88
C ARG A 6 -10.24 -4.89 35.84
N ARG A 7 -10.89 -5.67 36.70
CA ARG A 7 -12.36 -5.71 36.84
C ARG A 7 -12.96 -4.54 37.64
N ASP A 8 -12.17 -3.85 38.44
CA ASP A 8 -12.66 -2.77 39.33
C ASP A 8 -12.63 -1.40 38.66
N PHE A 9 -11.88 -1.25 37.55
CA PHE A 9 -11.85 -0.03 36.78
C PHE A 9 -13.12 0.18 35.91
N LEU A 10 -13.87 -0.88 35.64
CA LEU A 10 -15.09 -0.84 34.81
C LEU A 10 -16.39 -0.58 35.64
N LYS A 11 -16.28 -0.37 36.95
CA LYS A 11 -17.45 -0.13 37.83
C LYS A 11 -17.58 1.29 38.39
N ALA A 12 -16.66 2.19 38.09
CA ALA A 12 -16.63 3.52 38.69
C ALA A 12 -17.05 4.68 37.74
N THR A 13 -17.48 4.41 36.51
CA THR A 13 -18.09 5.43 35.64
C THR A 13 -19.44 4.93 35.14
N GLY A 14 -20.46 5.11 35.95
CA GLY A 14 -21.86 5.03 35.56
C GLY A 14 -22.21 6.24 34.71
N VAL A 15 -21.97 6.16 33.39
CA VAL A 15 -22.64 7.00 32.39
C VAL A 15 -23.10 6.07 31.29
N GLY A 16 -24.39 6.11 30.99
CA GLY A 16 -25.08 5.19 30.12
C GLY A 16 -24.41 5.06 28.76
N SER A 17 -24.27 3.82 28.33
CA SER A 17 -23.93 3.46 26.96
C SER A 17 -25.05 3.93 26.03
N ALA A 18 -25.03 5.21 25.65
CA ALA A 18 -25.52 5.60 24.36
C ALA A 18 -24.51 5.01 23.38
N ALA A 19 -24.90 3.97 22.67
CA ALA A 19 -24.21 3.54 21.47
C ALA A 19 -24.21 4.77 20.53
N LEU A 20 -23.12 5.51 20.56
CA LEU A 20 -22.75 6.37 19.47
C LEU A 20 -22.45 5.40 18.32
N ALA A 21 -23.50 5.14 17.54
CA ALA A 21 -23.33 4.75 16.17
C ALA A 21 -22.44 5.83 15.56
N LEU A 22 -21.15 5.55 15.42
CA LEU A 22 -20.30 6.29 14.51
C LEU A 22 -21.08 6.37 13.20
N PRO A 23 -21.35 7.56 12.68
CA PRO A 23 -21.98 7.64 11.38
C PRO A 23 -21.07 6.86 10.44
N LEU A 24 -21.64 5.84 9.77
CA LEU A 24 -21.08 5.24 8.59
C LEU A 24 -20.31 6.33 7.86
N ILE A 25 -19.00 6.15 7.66
CA ILE A 25 -18.22 6.96 6.73
C ILE A 25 -18.75 6.65 5.33
N GLY A 26 -19.91 7.17 5.06
CA GLY A 26 -20.68 7.14 3.84
C GLY A 26 -21.11 8.53 3.41
N ALA A 27 -20.62 9.55 4.07
CA ALA A 27 -20.69 10.90 3.56
C ALA A 27 -19.41 11.19 2.76
N ALA A 28 -19.23 10.48 1.64
CA ALA A 28 -18.58 11.12 0.51
C ALA A 28 -19.33 12.44 0.32
N GLY A 29 -18.65 13.58 0.51
CA GLY A 29 -19.20 14.88 0.24
C GLY A 29 -19.96 14.81 -1.07
N ARG A 30 -21.19 15.26 -1.10
CA ARG A 30 -22.01 15.33 -2.31
C ARG A 30 -21.23 16.15 -3.33
N ALA A 31 -20.47 15.46 -4.19
CA ALA A 31 -20.24 16.00 -5.50
C ALA A 31 -21.65 16.30 -6.04
N SER A 32 -21.89 17.49 -6.51
CA SER A 32 -23.08 17.83 -7.27
C SER A 32 -22.97 17.12 -8.62
N ALA A 33 -23.11 15.82 -8.58
CA ALA A 33 -23.43 14.97 -9.69
C ALA A 33 -24.93 14.74 -9.60
N HIS A 34 -25.54 14.44 -10.71
CA HIS A 34 -26.89 13.90 -10.79
C HIS A 34 -27.17 13.01 -9.57
N PRO A 35 -28.35 13.06 -8.96
CA PRO A 35 -28.66 12.27 -7.78
C PRO A 35 -28.29 10.83 -8.09
N VAL A 36 -27.23 10.34 -7.42
CA VAL A 36 -26.82 8.93 -7.57
C VAL A 36 -27.99 8.13 -7.04
N ARG A 37 -28.79 7.56 -7.97
CA ARG A 37 -29.88 6.67 -7.58
C ARG A 37 -29.25 5.52 -6.79
N PRO A 38 -29.80 5.18 -5.61
CA PRO A 38 -29.30 4.02 -4.88
C PRO A 38 -29.36 2.80 -5.79
N MET A 39 -28.32 1.96 -5.74
CA MET A 39 -28.28 0.71 -6.51
C MET A 39 -29.48 -0.14 -6.07
N VAL A 40 -30.33 -0.53 -7.00
CA VAL A 40 -31.41 -1.49 -6.75
C VAL A 40 -31.00 -2.82 -7.32
N LEU A 41 -30.79 -3.79 -6.44
CA LEU A 41 -30.42 -5.15 -6.76
C LEU A 41 -31.64 -6.06 -6.57
N LYS A 42 -31.79 -7.08 -7.43
CA LYS A 42 -32.80 -8.12 -7.26
C LYS A 42 -32.21 -9.47 -7.64
N GLY A 43 -32.40 -10.47 -6.76
CA GLY A 43 -31.97 -11.83 -6.99
C GLY A 43 -33.16 -12.77 -7.01
N ASN A 44 -33.19 -13.69 -7.97
CA ASN A 44 -34.25 -14.75 -8.07
C ASN A 44 -33.69 -16.05 -8.62
N VAL A 45 -34.43 -17.11 -8.42
CA VAL A 45 -34.24 -18.42 -9.03
C VAL A 45 -35.61 -18.99 -9.46
N ASN A 46 -35.68 -19.71 -10.55
CA ASN A 46 -36.90 -20.36 -10.98
C ASN A 46 -36.86 -21.90 -10.76
N ALA A 47 -37.98 -22.57 -10.97
CA ALA A 47 -38.11 -24.01 -10.75
C ALA A 47 -37.17 -24.88 -11.61
N SER A 48 -36.71 -24.37 -12.77
CA SER A 48 -35.71 -25.10 -13.58
C SER A 48 -34.28 -24.96 -13.04
N GLY A 49 -34.07 -24.14 -11.99
CA GLY A 49 -32.77 -23.87 -11.41
C GLY A 49 -31.98 -22.75 -12.11
N ALA A 50 -32.60 -22.04 -13.05
CA ALA A 50 -32.04 -20.85 -13.64
C ALA A 50 -32.17 -19.69 -12.65
N TRP A 51 -31.06 -18.97 -12.42
CA TRP A 51 -31.00 -17.85 -11.49
C TRP A 51 -30.57 -16.57 -12.18
N GLN A 52 -30.96 -15.43 -11.61
CA GLN A 52 -30.64 -14.10 -12.12
C GLN A 52 -30.46 -13.11 -10.98
N VAL A 53 -29.48 -12.19 -11.16
CA VAL A 53 -29.31 -10.98 -10.36
C VAL A 53 -29.30 -9.77 -11.30
N THR A 54 -30.10 -8.76 -11.00
CA THR A 54 -30.13 -7.51 -11.77
C THR A 54 -29.62 -6.35 -10.95
N ALA A 55 -28.84 -5.45 -11.57
CA ALA A 55 -28.33 -4.19 -11.00
C ALA A 55 -28.90 -3.05 -11.86
N SER A 56 -30.07 -2.52 -11.47
CA SER A 56 -30.93 -1.71 -12.34
C SER A 56 -30.31 -0.36 -12.73
N VAL A 57 -29.53 0.28 -11.83
CA VAL A 57 -28.88 1.57 -12.11
C VAL A 57 -27.83 1.47 -13.21
N LEU A 58 -27.14 0.33 -13.29
CA LEU A 58 -26.14 0.05 -14.32
C LEU A 58 -26.72 -0.67 -15.54
N GLY A 59 -27.99 -1.09 -15.48
CA GLY A 59 -28.62 -1.89 -16.53
C GLY A 59 -28.03 -3.30 -16.66
N TRP A 60 -27.39 -3.82 -15.61
CA TRP A 60 -26.65 -5.08 -15.65
C TRP A 60 -27.48 -6.26 -15.17
N THR A 61 -27.22 -7.39 -15.81
CA THR A 61 -27.78 -8.69 -15.45
C THR A 61 -26.67 -9.72 -15.33
N PHE A 62 -26.71 -10.46 -14.24
CA PHE A 62 -25.88 -11.64 -13.96
C PHE A 62 -26.77 -12.84 -13.91
N SER A 63 -26.40 -13.94 -14.55
CA SER A 63 -27.26 -15.12 -14.64
C SER A 63 -26.48 -16.43 -14.79
N GLY A 64 -27.14 -17.53 -14.43
CA GLY A 64 -26.60 -18.86 -14.56
C GLY A 64 -27.65 -19.93 -14.24
N SER A 65 -27.17 -21.12 -13.96
CA SER A 65 -28.02 -22.26 -13.56
C SER A 65 -27.30 -23.08 -12.49
N VAL A 66 -28.10 -23.68 -11.59
CA VAL A 66 -27.58 -24.69 -10.63
C VAL A 66 -27.46 -26.07 -11.24
N GLY A 67 -27.76 -26.23 -12.53
CA GLY A 67 -27.62 -27.47 -13.29
C GLY A 67 -28.67 -28.56 -13.00
N SER A 68 -29.70 -28.24 -12.21
CA SER A 68 -30.81 -29.10 -11.89
C SER A 68 -32.04 -28.31 -11.46
N ALA A 69 -33.21 -28.94 -11.37
CA ALA A 69 -34.42 -28.31 -10.84
C ALA A 69 -34.18 -27.77 -9.41
N ALA A 70 -34.73 -26.60 -9.14
CA ALA A 70 -34.77 -25.97 -7.82
C ALA A 70 -36.14 -26.17 -7.17
N THR A 71 -36.16 -26.54 -5.89
CA THR A 71 -37.37 -26.77 -5.09
C THR A 71 -37.30 -26.01 -3.78
N GLY A 72 -38.42 -25.85 -3.07
CA GLY A 72 -38.49 -25.15 -1.81
C GLY A 72 -38.04 -23.69 -1.92
N ILE A 73 -38.31 -23.03 -3.04
CA ILE A 73 -37.93 -21.65 -3.29
C ILE A 73 -38.73 -20.73 -2.37
N THR A 74 -38.02 -20.00 -1.50
CA THR A 74 -38.63 -19.03 -0.57
C THR A 74 -37.83 -17.74 -0.60
N THR A 75 -38.52 -16.61 -0.40
CA THR A 75 -37.87 -15.30 -0.28
C THR A 75 -38.26 -14.67 1.04
N ALA A 76 -37.29 -14.18 1.76
CA ALA A 76 -37.45 -13.50 3.05
C ALA A 76 -36.60 -12.24 3.13
N SER A 77 -37.03 -11.26 3.92
CA SER A 77 -36.22 -10.09 4.24
C SER A 77 -35.65 -10.20 5.66
N GLY A 78 -34.49 -9.60 5.90
CA GLY A 78 -33.82 -9.59 7.18
C GLY A 78 -32.83 -8.44 7.29
N THR A 79 -32.10 -8.43 8.40
CA THR A 79 -31.01 -7.46 8.67
C THR A 79 -29.89 -8.21 9.38
N ASP A 80 -28.67 -7.95 8.97
CA ASP A 80 -27.45 -8.44 9.61
C ASP A 80 -26.39 -7.33 9.70
N ALA A 81 -25.14 -7.68 9.99
CA ALA A 81 -24.05 -6.72 10.12
C ALA A 81 -23.74 -5.92 8.83
N VAL A 82 -24.04 -6.47 7.64
CA VAL A 82 -23.90 -5.75 6.37
C VAL A 82 -25.00 -4.73 6.19
N GLY A 83 -26.22 -5.06 6.62
CA GLY A 83 -27.41 -4.19 6.54
C GLY A 83 -28.69 -4.98 6.26
N ALA A 84 -29.74 -4.24 5.88
CA ALA A 84 -30.98 -4.85 5.43
C ALA A 84 -30.78 -5.62 4.12
N TYR A 85 -31.40 -6.80 4.03
CA TYR A 85 -31.27 -7.66 2.85
C TYR A 85 -32.61 -8.32 2.48
N THR A 86 -32.67 -8.81 1.24
CA THR A 86 -33.64 -9.79 0.77
C THR A 86 -32.88 -11.04 0.35
N GLU A 87 -33.32 -12.22 0.81
CA GLU A 87 -32.68 -13.49 0.48
C GLU A 87 -33.65 -14.46 -0.14
N THR A 88 -33.31 -15.03 -1.31
CA THR A 88 -34.02 -16.15 -1.93
C THR A 88 -33.24 -17.43 -1.66
N THR A 89 -33.85 -18.39 -0.95
CA THR A 89 -33.27 -19.72 -0.66
C THR A 89 -34.00 -20.82 -1.42
N PHE A 90 -33.28 -21.89 -1.74
CA PHE A 90 -33.80 -23.04 -2.48
C PHE A 90 -32.96 -24.29 -2.26
N THR A 91 -33.49 -25.47 -2.62
CA THR A 91 -32.72 -26.71 -2.66
C THR A 91 -32.61 -27.21 -4.10
N PHE A 92 -31.52 -27.91 -4.42
CA PHE A 92 -31.22 -28.41 -5.74
C PHE A 92 -30.48 -29.76 -5.67
N GLN A 93 -30.22 -30.41 -6.81
CA GLN A 93 -29.64 -31.76 -6.83
C GLN A 93 -30.42 -32.73 -5.92
N SER A 94 -31.76 -32.78 -6.09
CA SER A 94 -32.64 -33.63 -5.29
C SER A 94 -32.49 -33.46 -3.77
N GLY A 95 -32.25 -32.23 -3.32
CA GLY A 95 -32.07 -31.90 -1.91
C GLY A 95 -30.69 -32.16 -1.33
N ALA A 96 -29.74 -32.59 -2.14
CA ALA A 96 -28.35 -32.77 -1.70
C ALA A 96 -27.62 -31.43 -1.44
N ARG A 97 -28.08 -30.34 -2.05
CA ARG A 97 -27.53 -29.00 -1.88
C ARG A 97 -28.62 -27.97 -1.61
N LYS A 98 -28.24 -26.93 -0.87
CA LYS A 98 -29.06 -25.74 -0.61
C LYS A 98 -28.35 -24.50 -1.13
N GLY A 99 -29.07 -23.66 -1.92
CA GLY A 99 -28.59 -22.41 -2.44
C GLY A 99 -29.25 -21.21 -1.75
N GLY A 100 -28.55 -20.09 -1.74
CA GLY A 100 -29.05 -18.78 -1.29
C GLY A 100 -28.55 -17.66 -2.18
N ILE A 101 -29.40 -16.67 -2.45
CA ILE A 101 -29.04 -15.40 -3.10
C ILE A 101 -29.50 -14.28 -2.19
N ARG A 102 -28.58 -13.69 -1.45
CA ARG A 102 -28.84 -12.59 -0.51
C ARG A 102 -28.39 -11.28 -1.11
N VAL A 103 -29.28 -10.31 -1.16
CA VAL A 103 -29.11 -9.02 -1.83
C VAL A 103 -29.12 -7.89 -0.81
N TYR A 104 -28.12 -7.01 -0.82
CA TYR A 104 -27.96 -5.83 0.02
C TYR A 104 -27.94 -4.55 -0.84
N ASP A 105 -29.09 -3.92 -1.04
CA ASP A 105 -29.19 -2.69 -1.84
C ASP A 105 -28.30 -1.57 -1.27
N GLY A 106 -28.35 -1.34 0.06
CA GLY A 106 -27.59 -0.31 0.74
C GLY A 106 -26.08 -0.50 0.66
N ALA A 107 -25.60 -1.75 0.60
CA ALA A 107 -24.19 -2.09 0.47
C ALA A 107 -23.76 -2.35 -0.98
N SER A 108 -24.67 -2.30 -1.94
CA SER A 108 -24.40 -2.64 -3.36
C SER A 108 -23.72 -4.01 -3.50
N SER A 109 -24.22 -5.03 -2.80
CA SER A 109 -23.57 -6.34 -2.74
C SER A 109 -24.58 -7.47 -2.79
N VAL A 110 -24.18 -8.61 -3.36
CA VAL A 110 -24.93 -9.85 -3.40
C VAL A 110 -24.05 -10.98 -2.88
N VAL A 111 -24.56 -11.77 -1.95
CA VAL A 111 -23.89 -12.96 -1.43
C VAL A 111 -24.64 -14.19 -1.91
N PHE A 112 -23.93 -15.06 -2.61
CA PHE A 112 -24.38 -16.38 -2.99
C PHE A 112 -23.91 -17.38 -1.95
N THR A 113 -24.80 -18.25 -1.49
CA THR A 113 -24.50 -19.31 -0.52
C THR A 113 -24.75 -20.67 -1.16
N ASP A 114 -23.81 -21.60 -0.98
CA ASP A 114 -23.86 -22.95 -1.50
C ASP A 114 -23.52 -23.94 -0.40
N THR A 115 -24.52 -24.65 0.13
CA THR A 115 -24.38 -25.58 1.24
C THR A 115 -24.53 -27.01 0.76
N TYR A 116 -23.59 -27.87 1.07
CA TYR A 116 -23.64 -29.31 0.89
C TYR A 116 -24.44 -29.94 2.04
N VAL A 117 -25.71 -30.20 1.84
CA VAL A 117 -26.58 -30.88 2.80
C VAL A 117 -26.12 -32.33 3.03
N LYS A 118 -25.59 -32.94 1.98
CA LYS A 118 -24.93 -34.26 2.01
C LYS A 118 -23.55 -34.14 1.43
N ALA A 119 -22.59 -34.92 1.93
CA ALA A 119 -21.26 -35.01 1.34
C ALA A 119 -21.35 -35.32 -0.15
N GLY A 120 -20.49 -34.68 -0.94
CA GLY A 120 -20.53 -34.83 -2.39
C GLY A 120 -19.22 -34.42 -3.08
N ALA A 121 -19.10 -34.77 -4.35
CA ALA A 121 -17.94 -34.38 -5.15
C ALA A 121 -17.83 -32.86 -5.28
N ASN A 122 -16.61 -32.38 -5.29
CA ASN A 122 -16.27 -31.00 -5.61
C ASN A 122 -16.52 -30.78 -7.13
N GLY A 123 -17.68 -30.25 -7.48
CA GLY A 123 -18.04 -29.98 -8.87
C GLY A 123 -19.34 -29.19 -8.96
N ASN A 124 -19.63 -28.69 -10.16
CA ASN A 124 -20.82 -27.88 -10.45
C ASN A 124 -21.07 -26.77 -9.42
N PRO A 125 -20.10 -25.81 -9.28
CA PRO A 125 -20.20 -24.80 -8.25
C PRO A 125 -21.40 -23.86 -8.47
N PHE A 126 -21.98 -23.41 -7.36
CA PHE A 126 -22.94 -22.30 -7.34
C PHE A 126 -22.32 -21.13 -6.55
N PRO A 127 -22.24 -19.93 -7.15
CA PRO A 127 -22.72 -19.58 -8.49
C PRO A 127 -21.75 -20.00 -9.62
N THR A 128 -22.34 -20.32 -10.77
CA THR A 128 -21.64 -20.34 -12.06
C THR A 128 -22.33 -19.33 -12.97
N PHE A 129 -21.60 -18.29 -13.35
CA PHE A 129 -22.09 -17.20 -14.20
C PHE A 129 -21.93 -17.58 -15.67
N THR A 130 -23.01 -17.81 -16.37
CA THR A 130 -23.03 -18.01 -17.84
C THR A 130 -23.38 -16.72 -18.58
N GLY A 131 -24.08 -15.79 -17.91
CA GLY A 131 -24.36 -14.43 -18.36
C GLY A 131 -23.87 -13.40 -17.35
N TYR A 132 -23.11 -12.42 -17.82
CA TYR A 132 -22.64 -11.27 -17.04
C TYR A 132 -22.22 -10.13 -17.98
N PRO A 133 -22.16 -8.86 -17.52
CA PRO A 133 -21.70 -7.74 -18.36
C PRO A 133 -20.28 -8.00 -18.89
N LYS A 134 -20.11 -7.88 -20.19
CA LYS A 134 -18.82 -8.03 -20.88
C LYS A 134 -18.14 -6.67 -20.91
N LEU A 135 -17.43 -6.34 -19.83
CA LEU A 135 -16.71 -5.07 -19.69
C LEU A 135 -15.33 -5.15 -20.35
N ALA A 136 -14.82 -3.99 -20.78
CA ALA A 136 -13.60 -3.91 -21.59
C ALA A 136 -12.34 -4.30 -20.81
N HIS A 137 -12.34 -4.06 -19.49
CA HIS A 137 -11.15 -4.15 -18.66
C HIS A 137 -11.36 -5.09 -17.49
N THR A 138 -10.24 -5.66 -17.06
CA THR A 138 -10.19 -6.52 -15.86
C THR A 138 -8.95 -6.20 -15.03
N LEU A 139 -9.06 -6.46 -13.71
CA LEU A 139 -7.97 -6.43 -12.78
C LEU A 139 -8.06 -7.67 -11.88
N SER A 140 -6.95 -8.32 -11.65
CA SER A 140 -6.77 -9.37 -10.65
C SER A 140 -5.48 -9.17 -9.89
N HIS A 141 -5.30 -9.94 -8.83
CA HIS A 141 -4.07 -9.97 -8.06
C HIS A 141 -3.48 -11.38 -8.12
N SER A 142 -2.18 -11.50 -8.02
CA SER A 142 -1.50 -12.80 -8.07
C SER A 142 -0.19 -12.74 -7.31
N ASP A 143 0.32 -13.93 -6.93
CA ASP A 143 1.66 -14.09 -6.37
C ASP A 143 1.91 -13.32 -5.07
N CYS A 144 3.16 -13.24 -4.65
CA CYS A 144 3.61 -12.52 -3.47
C CYS A 144 3.14 -11.07 -3.49
N PHE A 145 2.79 -10.55 -2.31
CA PHE A 145 2.34 -9.17 -2.07
C PHE A 145 1.00 -8.83 -2.71
N GLY A 146 0.30 -9.80 -3.34
CA GLY A 146 -0.95 -9.54 -4.04
C GLY A 146 -0.76 -8.79 -5.36
N ARG A 147 0.38 -8.93 -6.02
CA ARG A 147 0.78 -8.20 -7.25
C ARG A 147 -0.36 -8.07 -8.25
N PHE A 148 -0.70 -6.85 -8.60
CA PHE A 148 -1.79 -6.54 -9.53
C PHE A 148 -1.51 -6.95 -10.98
N GLN A 149 -2.56 -7.32 -11.73
CA GLN A 149 -2.51 -7.66 -13.14
C GLN A 149 -3.74 -7.13 -13.87
N PHE A 150 -3.52 -6.38 -14.95
CA PHE A 150 -4.60 -5.90 -15.82
C PHE A 150 -4.82 -6.83 -17.01
N ASN A 151 -6.09 -6.99 -17.37
CA ASN A 151 -6.56 -7.73 -18.54
C ASN A 151 -6.08 -9.21 -18.63
N THR A 152 -5.61 -9.75 -17.53
CA THR A 152 -5.14 -11.12 -17.42
C THR A 152 -5.91 -11.82 -16.31
N PHE A 153 -6.71 -12.82 -16.68
CA PHE A 153 -7.16 -13.83 -15.75
C PHE A 153 -6.47 -15.14 -16.12
N ALA A 154 -5.71 -15.70 -15.22
CA ALA A 154 -5.34 -17.11 -15.28
C ALA A 154 -6.62 -17.95 -15.35
N GLY A 155 -6.55 -19.18 -15.84
CA GLY A 155 -7.70 -20.07 -15.95
C GLY A 155 -8.42 -20.28 -14.61
N ALA A 156 -7.69 -20.22 -13.50
CA ALA A 156 -8.20 -20.31 -12.13
C ALA A 156 -7.34 -19.46 -11.19
N SER A 157 -7.97 -18.81 -10.20
CA SER A 157 -7.32 -17.86 -9.29
C SER A 157 -8.04 -17.80 -7.93
N ASP A 158 -7.31 -17.54 -6.88
CA ASP A 158 -7.79 -17.22 -5.53
C ASP A 158 -8.07 -15.72 -5.32
N SER A 159 -7.74 -14.89 -6.30
CA SER A 159 -7.83 -13.44 -6.29
C SER A 159 -9.28 -12.94 -6.36
N PRO A 160 -9.58 -11.75 -5.82
CA PRO A 160 -10.75 -11.01 -6.26
C PRO A 160 -10.61 -10.63 -7.73
N TRP A 161 -11.67 -10.89 -8.53
CA TRP A 161 -11.74 -10.50 -9.93
C TRP A 161 -12.54 -9.22 -10.08
N VAL A 162 -11.94 -8.22 -10.70
CA VAL A 162 -12.52 -6.89 -10.91
C VAL A 162 -12.72 -6.67 -12.40
N PHE A 163 -13.93 -6.32 -12.79
CA PHE A 163 -14.30 -6.01 -14.17
C PHE A 163 -14.78 -4.58 -14.23
N PHE A 164 -14.35 -3.82 -15.23
CA PHE A 164 -14.77 -2.43 -15.38
C PHE A 164 -14.75 -1.96 -16.85
N ASP A 165 -15.50 -0.89 -17.13
CA ASP A 165 -15.55 -0.24 -18.43
C ASP A 165 -14.75 1.08 -18.44
N ASP A 166 -14.69 1.73 -19.61
CA ASP A 166 -14.00 3.03 -19.79
C ASP A 166 -14.62 4.17 -18.95
N ALA A 167 -15.85 4.03 -18.49
CA ALA A 167 -16.50 4.98 -17.59
C ALA A 167 -16.23 4.66 -16.10
N GLY A 168 -15.51 3.58 -15.80
CA GLY A 168 -15.23 3.10 -14.46
C GLY A 168 -16.42 2.38 -13.80
N ASN A 169 -17.48 2.03 -14.51
CA ASN A 169 -18.51 1.17 -13.94
C ASN A 169 -17.93 -0.22 -13.69
N THR A 170 -18.05 -0.73 -12.47
CA THR A 170 -17.25 -1.85 -11.99
C THR A 170 -18.11 -2.89 -11.29
N PHE A 171 -17.73 -4.17 -11.39
CA PHE A 171 -18.12 -5.18 -10.41
C PHE A 171 -16.92 -5.98 -9.93
N VAL A 172 -16.95 -6.35 -8.65
CA VAL A 172 -15.95 -7.20 -8.00
C VAL A 172 -16.59 -8.54 -7.66
N LEU A 173 -15.87 -9.63 -7.91
CA LEU A 173 -16.26 -11.00 -7.62
C LEU A 173 -15.16 -11.71 -6.84
N SER A 174 -15.49 -12.31 -5.69
CA SER A 174 -14.55 -13.14 -4.90
C SER A 174 -15.28 -14.15 -4.03
N ALA A 175 -14.53 -15.05 -3.41
CA ALA A 175 -14.99 -15.77 -2.22
C ALA A 175 -15.40 -14.80 -1.11
N ALA A 176 -16.29 -15.23 -0.21
CA ALA A 176 -16.71 -14.51 0.99
C ALA A 176 -16.49 -15.31 2.28
N ASN A 177 -16.05 -16.55 2.18
CA ASN A 177 -15.51 -17.40 3.25
C ASN A 177 -14.68 -18.52 2.62
N HIS A 178 -14.05 -19.37 3.44
CA HIS A 178 -13.20 -20.47 2.98
C HIS A 178 -12.14 -20.00 1.96
N PHE A 179 -11.48 -18.89 2.26
CA PHE A 179 -10.64 -18.18 1.30
C PHE A 179 -9.44 -18.98 0.83
N GLN A 180 -8.89 -19.86 1.67
CA GLN A 180 -7.68 -20.63 1.39
C GLN A 180 -7.90 -21.74 0.34
N GLU A 181 -9.07 -22.32 0.34
CA GLU A 181 -9.46 -23.35 -0.63
C GLU A 181 -10.37 -22.83 -1.75
N ALA A 182 -10.76 -21.55 -1.70
CA ALA A 182 -11.60 -20.96 -2.75
C ALA A 182 -10.85 -20.80 -4.07
N GLN A 183 -11.56 -21.01 -5.17
CA GLN A 183 -11.04 -20.81 -6.51
C GLN A 183 -12.10 -20.26 -7.44
N THR A 184 -11.82 -19.10 -8.04
CA THR A 184 -12.60 -18.58 -9.17
C THR A 184 -11.95 -19.02 -10.47
N SER A 185 -12.73 -19.61 -11.40
CA SER A 185 -12.21 -20.12 -12.66
C SER A 185 -13.05 -19.65 -13.85
N ARG A 186 -12.43 -19.54 -15.03
CA ARG A 186 -13.09 -19.17 -16.28
C ARG A 186 -12.95 -20.31 -17.29
N ALA A 187 -14.07 -20.82 -17.72
CA ALA A 187 -14.12 -21.83 -18.76
C ALA A 187 -13.89 -21.25 -20.17
N SER A 188 -13.56 -22.11 -21.16
CA SER A 188 -13.31 -21.70 -22.55
C SER A 188 -14.53 -21.04 -23.21
N ASN A 189 -15.75 -21.38 -22.80
CA ASN A 189 -16.97 -20.71 -23.23
C ASN A 189 -17.24 -19.38 -22.52
N GLY A 190 -16.32 -18.94 -21.65
CA GLY A 190 -16.41 -17.69 -20.91
C GLY A 190 -17.23 -17.73 -19.63
N ALA A 191 -17.79 -18.90 -19.23
CA ALA A 191 -18.47 -19.02 -17.94
C ALA A 191 -17.49 -18.85 -16.78
N ILE A 192 -17.92 -18.16 -15.72
CA ILE A 192 -17.13 -17.96 -14.49
C ILE A 192 -17.75 -18.80 -13.38
N ALA A 193 -16.96 -19.66 -12.78
CA ALA A 193 -17.37 -20.55 -11.71
C ALA A 193 -16.64 -20.18 -10.40
N ALA A 194 -17.40 -19.95 -9.33
CA ALA A 194 -16.86 -19.78 -7.98
C ALA A 194 -16.86 -21.13 -7.28
N GLY A 195 -15.71 -21.76 -7.18
CA GLY A 195 -15.53 -23.15 -6.73
C GLY A 195 -14.54 -23.30 -5.58
N VAL A 196 -14.04 -24.50 -5.45
CA VAL A 196 -13.01 -24.94 -4.49
C VAL A 196 -11.86 -25.55 -5.30
N ILE A 197 -10.63 -25.41 -4.83
CA ILE A 197 -9.42 -25.96 -5.47
C ILE A 197 -9.58 -27.45 -5.79
N SER A 198 -8.98 -27.89 -6.89
CA SER A 198 -9.18 -29.27 -7.42
C SER A 198 -8.53 -30.35 -6.55
N SER A 199 -7.55 -30.00 -5.70
CA SER A 199 -6.95 -30.92 -4.72
C SER A 199 -7.98 -31.44 -3.70
N VAL A 200 -9.07 -30.71 -3.47
CA VAL A 200 -10.19 -31.13 -2.63
C VAL A 200 -11.22 -31.88 -3.48
N GLY A 201 -11.15 -33.19 -3.50
CA GLY A 201 -12.04 -34.03 -4.34
C GLY A 201 -13.47 -34.16 -3.83
N THR A 202 -13.70 -34.07 -2.52
CA THR A 202 -15.02 -34.26 -1.87
C THR A 202 -15.23 -33.21 -0.79
N LEU A 203 -16.43 -32.65 -0.74
CA LEU A 203 -16.84 -31.68 0.27
C LEU A 203 -17.77 -32.37 1.30
N PRO A 204 -17.56 -32.17 2.60
CA PRO A 204 -18.36 -32.86 3.64
C PRO A 204 -19.77 -32.30 3.74
N ALA A 205 -20.64 -33.05 4.38
CA ALA A 205 -21.97 -32.55 4.77
C ALA A 205 -21.80 -31.36 5.74
N GLY A 206 -22.58 -30.30 5.53
CA GLY A 206 -22.51 -29.06 6.27
C GLY A 206 -21.54 -28.04 5.68
N TYR A 207 -20.65 -28.39 4.78
CA TYR A 207 -19.77 -27.45 4.13
C TYR A 207 -20.58 -26.35 3.41
N THR A 208 -20.30 -25.10 3.74
CA THR A 208 -21.03 -23.94 3.23
C THR A 208 -20.04 -22.90 2.73
N ARG A 209 -19.99 -22.69 1.44
CA ARG A 209 -19.19 -21.61 0.86
C ARG A 209 -20.06 -20.43 0.47
N GLN A 210 -19.46 -19.27 0.48
CA GLN A 210 -20.08 -18.03 0.07
C GLN A 210 -19.24 -17.33 -1.00
N THR A 211 -19.93 -16.67 -1.93
CA THR A 211 -19.33 -15.86 -2.99
C THR A 211 -19.97 -14.49 -2.96
N ILE A 212 -19.19 -13.43 -3.05
CA ILE A 212 -19.70 -12.04 -3.08
C ILE A 212 -19.50 -11.43 -4.45
N LEU A 213 -20.55 -10.72 -4.91
CA LEU A 213 -20.58 -9.89 -6.11
C LEU A 213 -20.96 -8.46 -5.71
N ALA A 214 -20.14 -7.46 -6.08
CA ALA A 214 -20.35 -6.05 -5.71
C ALA A 214 -20.31 -5.14 -6.95
N PRO A 215 -21.47 -4.86 -7.59
CA PRO A 215 -21.57 -3.93 -8.70
C PRO A 215 -21.66 -2.47 -8.19
N LYS A 216 -20.85 -1.57 -8.76
CA LYS A 216 -20.83 -0.14 -8.40
C LYS A 216 -20.23 0.72 -9.51
N ALA A 217 -20.65 1.98 -9.62
CA ALA A 217 -19.94 2.98 -10.41
C ALA A 217 -18.69 3.45 -9.65
N GLY A 218 -17.55 3.49 -10.35
CA GLY A 218 -16.22 3.82 -9.80
C GLY A 218 -15.44 2.59 -9.33
N VAL A 219 -14.19 2.41 -9.84
CA VAL A 219 -13.32 1.28 -9.51
C VAL A 219 -13.02 1.26 -8.01
N GLY A 220 -12.54 2.37 -7.47
CA GLY A 220 -12.27 2.48 -6.04
C GLY A 220 -13.53 2.38 -5.17
N ALA A 221 -14.68 2.87 -5.66
CA ALA A 221 -15.95 2.75 -4.94
C ALA A 221 -16.46 1.31 -4.89
N ALA A 222 -16.26 0.51 -5.96
CA ALA A 222 -16.61 -0.90 -6.00
C ALA A 222 -15.74 -1.73 -5.02
N HIS A 223 -14.44 -1.47 -4.97
CA HIS A 223 -13.55 -2.10 -4.00
C HIS A 223 -13.99 -1.83 -2.55
N ARG A 224 -14.31 -0.57 -2.22
CA ARG A 224 -14.80 -0.21 -0.88
C ARG A 224 -16.16 -0.85 -0.55
N ALA A 225 -17.08 -0.95 -1.51
CA ALA A 225 -18.37 -1.61 -1.30
C ALA A 225 -18.18 -3.11 -1.04
N TRP A 226 -17.38 -3.77 -1.85
CA TRP A 226 -17.03 -5.18 -1.76
C TRP A 226 -16.33 -5.50 -0.43
N GLY A 227 -15.21 -4.83 -0.14
CA GLY A 227 -14.43 -5.09 1.08
C GLY A 227 -15.19 -4.72 2.35
N GLY A 228 -15.95 -3.61 2.32
CA GLY A 228 -16.81 -3.22 3.43
C GLY A 228 -17.97 -4.20 3.69
N ALA A 229 -18.46 -4.93 2.69
CA ALA A 229 -19.41 -6.03 2.91
C ALA A 229 -18.70 -7.24 3.51
N LEU A 230 -17.51 -7.63 3.01
CA LEU A 230 -16.73 -8.74 3.54
C LEU A 230 -16.33 -8.55 5.00
N THR A 231 -15.79 -7.39 5.35
CA THR A 231 -15.38 -7.08 6.73
C THR A 231 -16.56 -7.12 7.69
N ARG A 232 -17.74 -6.62 7.28
CA ARG A 232 -18.95 -6.70 8.09
C ARG A 232 -19.49 -8.13 8.21
N LEU A 233 -19.46 -8.93 7.15
CA LEU A 233 -19.84 -10.36 7.20
C LEU A 233 -18.95 -11.13 8.18
N ALA A 234 -17.67 -10.84 8.18
CA ALA A 234 -16.70 -11.49 9.08
C ALA A 234 -16.69 -10.88 10.50
N GLY A 235 -17.32 -9.74 10.71
CA GLY A 235 -17.32 -9.03 12.00
C GLY A 235 -15.98 -8.36 12.34
N LYS A 236 -15.14 -8.09 11.32
CA LYS A 236 -13.85 -7.43 11.53
C LYS A 236 -14.03 -5.91 11.68
N PRO A 237 -13.66 -5.30 12.83
CA PRO A 237 -13.56 -3.85 12.93
C PRO A 237 -12.34 -3.37 12.12
N LEU A 238 -12.44 -2.19 11.48
CA LEU A 238 -11.26 -1.51 10.96
C LEU A 238 -10.44 -1.00 12.17
N PRO A 239 -9.18 -1.41 12.33
CA PRO A 239 -8.35 -0.84 13.38
C PRO A 239 -8.11 0.66 13.12
N ALA A 240 -8.04 1.47 14.18
CA ALA A 240 -7.64 2.87 14.03
C ALA A 240 -6.21 2.93 13.44
N ASN A 241 -5.92 3.96 12.63
CA ASN A 241 -4.60 4.12 12.01
C ASN A 241 -3.48 4.48 13.01
N ASP A 242 -3.81 4.53 14.29
CA ASP A 242 -2.90 4.71 15.42
C ASP A 242 -3.12 3.66 16.53
N ALA A 243 -3.76 2.55 16.20
CA ALA A 243 -3.96 1.44 17.14
C ALA A 243 -2.61 0.80 17.49
N GLY A 244 -2.12 1.11 18.67
CA GLY A 244 -0.83 0.62 19.16
C GLY A 244 0.41 1.36 18.56
N PRO A 245 1.61 1.03 19.08
CA PRO A 245 2.84 1.71 18.71
C PRO A 245 3.21 1.59 17.22
N VAL A 246 3.03 0.42 16.61
CA VAL A 246 3.43 0.18 15.20
C VAL A 246 2.68 1.09 14.23
N LEU A 247 1.41 1.33 14.47
CA LEU A 247 0.63 2.25 13.66
C LEU A 247 0.79 3.70 14.09
N GLY A 248 0.97 3.96 15.38
CA GLY A 248 0.92 5.32 15.94
C GLY A 248 2.25 6.07 16.00
N THR A 249 3.40 5.37 15.94
CA THR A 249 4.73 5.95 16.15
C THR A 249 5.75 5.49 15.12
N LEU A 250 6.90 6.18 15.02
CA LEU A 250 7.99 5.80 14.12
C LEU A 250 8.67 4.51 14.58
N GLY A 251 8.95 3.61 13.63
CA GLY A 251 9.73 2.40 13.80
C GLY A 251 11.16 2.52 13.28
N TYR A 252 12.06 1.71 13.84
CA TYR A 252 13.32 1.37 13.21
C TYR A 252 13.24 -0.06 12.69
N TRP A 253 13.53 -0.26 11.41
CA TRP A 253 13.35 -1.54 10.73
C TRP A 253 14.67 -2.11 10.27
N THR A 254 14.79 -3.45 10.33
CA THR A 254 15.97 -4.19 9.91
C THR A 254 15.68 -5.20 8.80
N ASP A 255 14.66 -4.93 7.98
CA ASP A 255 14.25 -5.73 6.82
C ASP A 255 15.35 -5.79 5.74
N ASN A 256 15.12 -6.65 4.72
CA ASN A 256 16.01 -6.76 3.57
C ASN A 256 16.16 -5.41 2.84
N GLY A 257 17.39 -4.91 2.82
CA GLY A 257 17.73 -3.59 2.28
C GLY A 257 17.96 -2.51 3.33
N ALA A 258 17.72 -2.79 4.62
CA ALA A 258 18.18 -1.94 5.72
C ALA A 258 19.70 -2.00 5.85
N ASP A 259 20.27 -0.92 6.38
CA ASP A 259 21.72 -0.87 6.60
C ASP A 259 22.18 -1.96 7.59
N TYR A 260 21.32 -2.37 8.52
CA TYR A 260 21.61 -3.41 9.51
C TYR A 260 20.78 -4.70 9.31
N TYR A 261 20.53 -5.08 8.06
CA TYR A 261 20.07 -6.42 7.69
C TYR A 261 21.28 -7.35 7.53
N TYR A 262 21.41 -8.36 8.38
CA TYR A 262 22.59 -9.25 8.45
C TYR A 262 23.94 -8.52 8.50
N LYS A 263 23.95 -7.28 9.00
CA LYS A 263 25.13 -6.42 9.14
C LYS A 263 25.09 -5.69 10.47
N PHE A 264 26.22 -5.36 11.02
CA PHE A 264 26.35 -4.56 12.25
C PHE A 264 27.73 -3.92 12.36
N ASP A 265 27.88 -2.94 13.23
CA ASP A 265 29.18 -2.38 13.61
C ASP A 265 29.96 -3.43 14.41
N GLN A 266 31.02 -3.96 13.82
CA GLN A 266 31.84 -5.03 14.42
C GLN A 266 32.41 -4.64 15.78
N SER A 267 32.61 -3.36 16.03
CA SER A 267 33.14 -2.86 17.31
C SER A 267 32.10 -2.90 18.44
N LYS A 268 30.81 -3.01 18.10
CA LYS A 268 29.67 -2.96 19.03
C LYS A 268 28.93 -4.28 19.18
N GLY A 269 29.10 -5.20 18.21
CA GLY A 269 28.25 -6.36 18.07
C GLY A 269 26.82 -5.96 17.63
N TYR A 270 25.94 -6.96 17.43
CA TYR A 270 24.62 -6.67 16.84
C TYR A 270 23.72 -5.87 17.80
N THR A 271 23.51 -6.36 19.01
CA THR A 271 22.70 -5.66 20.02
C THR A 271 23.27 -4.27 20.36
N GLY A 272 24.59 -4.16 20.47
CA GLY A 272 25.26 -2.86 20.69
C GLY A 272 25.08 -1.86 19.55
N THR A 273 25.02 -2.34 18.31
CA THR A 273 24.71 -1.50 17.13
C THR A 273 23.29 -0.95 17.21
N LEU A 274 22.30 -1.81 17.51
CA LEU A 274 20.90 -1.40 17.61
C LEU A 274 20.66 -0.44 18.79
N LEU A 275 21.33 -0.65 19.91
CA LEU A 275 21.31 0.30 21.04
C LEU A 275 21.93 1.65 20.66
N ALA A 276 23.01 1.66 19.89
CA ALA A 276 23.62 2.89 19.41
C ALA A 276 22.71 3.66 18.44
N VAL A 277 21.93 2.96 17.57
CA VAL A 277 20.90 3.59 16.74
C VAL A 277 19.83 4.26 17.59
N ARG A 278 19.32 3.59 18.62
CA ARG A 278 18.38 4.21 19.56
C ARG A 278 18.97 5.48 20.20
N ASP A 279 20.22 5.41 20.66
CA ASP A 279 20.90 6.53 21.33
C ASP A 279 21.12 7.71 20.38
N GLU A 280 21.45 7.45 19.12
CA GLU A 280 21.56 8.49 18.08
C GLU A 280 20.20 9.16 17.82
N TRP A 281 19.12 8.38 17.68
CA TRP A 281 17.80 8.96 17.50
C TRP A 281 17.40 9.84 18.69
N ALA A 282 17.69 9.39 19.91
CA ALA A 282 17.45 10.17 21.11
C ALA A 282 18.29 11.47 21.14
N ALA A 283 19.55 11.43 20.72
CA ALA A 283 20.41 12.62 20.60
C ALA A 283 19.86 13.64 19.60
N HIS A 284 19.27 13.18 18.51
CA HIS A 284 18.56 14.00 17.52
C HIS A 284 17.12 14.37 17.91
N LYS A 285 16.65 13.90 19.07
CA LYS A 285 15.28 14.07 19.57
C LYS A 285 14.22 13.46 18.65
N ILE A 286 14.60 12.43 17.90
CA ILE A 286 13.67 11.65 17.07
C ILE A 286 12.98 10.63 17.99
N PRO A 287 11.64 10.64 18.09
CA PRO A 287 10.93 9.71 18.94
C PRO A 287 10.79 8.34 18.26
N MET A 288 11.58 7.36 18.67
CA MET A 288 11.44 5.96 18.24
C MET A 288 10.41 5.26 19.11
N GLY A 289 9.40 4.66 18.50
CA GLY A 289 8.31 3.98 19.21
C GLY A 289 8.48 2.48 19.35
N TYR A 290 9.16 1.83 18.42
CA TYR A 290 9.43 0.39 18.39
C TYR A 290 10.60 0.06 17.47
N MET A 291 11.12 -1.18 17.60
CA MET A 291 12.15 -1.72 16.72
C MET A 291 11.69 -3.05 16.15
N GLN A 292 11.86 -3.25 14.83
CA GLN A 292 11.59 -4.50 14.14
C GLN A 292 12.90 -5.29 14.01
N LEU A 293 12.83 -6.59 14.34
CA LEU A 293 13.89 -7.57 14.21
C LEU A 293 13.52 -8.55 13.09
N ASP A 294 14.22 -8.44 11.98
CA ASP A 294 14.00 -9.27 10.80
C ASP A 294 14.68 -10.66 10.92
N SER A 295 14.66 -11.44 9.87
CA SER A 295 15.04 -12.86 9.79
C SER A 295 16.40 -13.24 10.36
N TRP A 296 17.24 -12.30 10.70
CA TRP A 296 18.58 -12.53 11.27
C TRP A 296 18.55 -12.88 12.78
N TRP A 297 17.47 -12.59 13.52
CA TRP A 297 17.46 -12.64 14.98
C TRP A 297 17.35 -14.06 15.59
N TYR A 298 16.95 -15.08 14.84
CA TYR A 298 16.78 -16.47 15.28
C TYR A 298 17.70 -17.44 14.52
N PRO A 299 18.05 -18.61 15.12
CA PRO A 299 18.84 -19.66 14.45
C PRO A 299 18.08 -20.25 13.26
N LYS A 300 18.81 -20.52 12.19
CA LYS A 300 18.33 -21.18 10.98
C LYS A 300 18.93 -22.59 10.85
N GLY A 301 18.55 -23.31 9.81
CA GLY A 301 19.07 -24.61 9.46
C GLY A 301 20.57 -24.59 9.12
N PRO A 302 21.18 -25.77 8.95
CA PRO A 302 22.64 -25.92 8.94
C PRO A 302 23.34 -25.39 7.67
N ASN A 303 22.60 -25.09 6.59
CA ASN A 303 23.18 -24.54 5.35
C ASN A 303 23.13 -23.01 5.28
N SER A 304 22.45 -22.35 6.25
CA SER A 304 22.43 -20.90 6.36
C SER A 304 23.66 -20.41 7.10
N ASP A 305 24.33 -19.46 6.51
CA ASP A 305 25.36 -18.68 7.17
C ASP A 305 24.85 -17.30 7.61
N TRP A 306 25.74 -16.46 8.12
CA TRP A 306 25.39 -15.11 8.52
C TRP A 306 24.94 -14.21 7.35
N ASN A 307 25.34 -14.52 6.12
CA ASN A 307 24.99 -13.72 4.95
C ASN A 307 23.62 -14.04 4.36
N ASP A 308 22.89 -14.99 4.99
CA ASP A 308 21.63 -15.58 4.57
C ASP A 308 21.85 -16.99 3.99
N LEU A 309 20.96 -17.92 3.81
CA LEU A 309 19.59 -17.78 3.43
C LEU A 309 18.82 -19.05 3.19
N PRO A 310 19.31 -20.19 2.63
CA PRO A 310 18.33 -21.08 2.03
C PRO A 310 17.46 -21.82 3.04
N ASP A 311 17.81 -21.80 4.32
CA ASP A 311 17.18 -22.63 5.34
C ASP A 311 16.05 -21.91 6.08
N GLY A 312 15.06 -22.69 6.52
CA GLY A 312 14.04 -22.27 7.44
C GLY A 312 14.53 -22.04 8.87
N THR A 313 13.63 -21.71 9.76
CA THR A 313 13.89 -21.52 11.19
C THR A 313 14.24 -22.86 11.84
N SER A 314 15.39 -22.98 12.46
CA SER A 314 15.77 -24.15 13.28
C SER A 314 15.05 -24.12 14.63
N LEU A 315 15.19 -23.00 15.36
CA LEU A 315 14.50 -22.74 16.63
C LEU A 315 13.95 -21.32 16.60
N TYR A 316 12.68 -21.15 16.90
CA TYR A 316 12.09 -19.81 16.97
C TYR A 316 12.32 -19.19 18.35
N GLU A 317 13.57 -18.86 18.61
CA GLU A 317 14.09 -18.22 19.81
C GLU A 317 15.24 -17.29 19.42
N ALA A 318 15.57 -16.30 20.25
CA ALA A 318 16.70 -15.40 19.96
C ALA A 318 18.03 -16.19 19.85
N ASP A 319 18.80 -15.92 18.79
CA ASP A 319 20.12 -16.51 18.62
C ASP A 319 21.04 -16.11 19.78
N LYS A 320 21.64 -17.09 20.45
CA LYS A 320 22.46 -16.88 21.65
C LYS A 320 23.77 -16.15 21.38
N THR A 321 24.26 -16.17 20.14
CA THR A 321 25.46 -15.40 19.76
C THR A 321 25.15 -13.92 19.60
N LEU A 322 23.95 -13.61 19.10
CA LEU A 322 23.49 -12.24 18.90
C LEU A 322 22.87 -11.65 20.16
N PHE A 323 22.17 -12.46 20.94
CA PHE A 323 21.48 -12.09 22.18
C PHE A 323 21.94 -12.98 23.35
N PRO A 324 23.17 -12.78 23.89
CA PRO A 324 23.71 -13.67 24.92
C PRO A 324 22.84 -13.79 26.16
N ASP A 325 22.18 -12.68 26.54
CA ASP A 325 21.27 -12.60 27.71
C ASP A 325 19.80 -12.81 27.34
N GLY A 326 19.51 -13.13 26.07
CA GLY A 326 18.17 -13.39 25.53
C GLY A 326 17.38 -12.13 25.15
N LEU A 327 16.25 -12.35 24.46
CA LEU A 327 15.41 -11.30 23.88
C LEU A 327 14.87 -10.31 24.91
N SER A 328 14.41 -10.83 26.06
CA SER A 328 13.85 -10.02 27.16
C SER A 328 14.88 -9.07 27.78
N ALA A 329 16.13 -9.50 27.91
CA ALA A 329 17.19 -8.64 28.42
C ALA A 329 17.54 -7.53 27.43
N PHE A 330 17.63 -7.85 26.13
CA PHE A 330 17.82 -6.87 25.07
C PHE A 330 16.69 -5.84 25.04
N GLN A 331 15.45 -6.29 25.04
CA GLN A 331 14.28 -5.39 25.02
C GLN A 331 14.26 -4.43 26.21
N LYS A 332 14.62 -4.90 27.42
CA LYS A 332 14.74 -4.03 28.61
C LYS A 332 15.83 -2.98 28.46
N GLN A 333 16.97 -3.33 27.86
CA GLN A 333 18.04 -2.36 27.55
C GLN A 333 17.60 -1.37 26.47
N LEU A 334 16.88 -1.86 25.46
CA LEU A 334 16.34 -1.03 24.36
C LEU A 334 15.30 -0.02 24.89
N GLY A 335 14.48 -0.43 25.85
CA GLY A 335 13.48 0.41 26.53
C GLY A 335 12.23 0.69 25.70
N MET A 336 12.00 -0.07 24.63
CA MET A 336 10.81 0.03 23.77
C MET A 336 10.36 -1.34 23.27
N PRO A 337 9.10 -1.49 22.79
CA PRO A 337 8.60 -2.76 22.27
C PRO A 337 9.28 -3.20 20.98
N LEU A 338 9.12 -4.51 20.69
CA LEU A 338 9.68 -5.15 19.50
C LEU A 338 8.56 -5.61 18.55
N VAL A 339 8.90 -5.68 17.26
CA VAL A 339 8.23 -6.45 16.23
C VAL A 339 9.18 -7.55 15.80
N THR A 340 8.71 -8.79 15.62
CA THR A 340 9.59 -9.90 15.28
C THR A 340 9.09 -10.66 14.07
N HIS A 341 9.98 -10.81 13.10
CA HIS A 341 9.81 -11.57 11.89
C HIS A 341 9.82 -13.09 12.16
N ALA A 342 9.08 -13.86 11.36
CA ALA A 342 9.10 -15.31 11.29
C ALA A 342 9.02 -15.80 9.86
N ARG A 343 9.73 -16.91 9.56
CA ARG A 343 9.67 -17.63 8.30
C ARG A 343 9.17 -19.07 8.52
N TRP A 344 9.23 -19.93 7.52
CA TRP A 344 8.93 -21.37 7.63
C TRP A 344 9.93 -22.09 8.55
N MET A 345 9.60 -23.31 8.94
CA MET A 345 10.48 -24.16 9.74
C MET A 345 11.42 -24.96 8.85
N ASP A 346 12.68 -25.04 9.23
CA ASP A 346 13.67 -25.86 8.54
C ASP A 346 13.38 -27.35 8.71
N LYS A 347 13.71 -28.15 7.70
CA LYS A 347 13.51 -29.63 7.73
C LYS A 347 14.34 -30.32 8.82
N SER A 348 15.45 -29.72 9.25
CA SER A 348 16.28 -30.18 10.37
C SER A 348 15.81 -29.69 11.72
N SER A 349 14.78 -28.85 11.80
CA SER A 349 14.29 -28.31 13.06
C SER A 349 13.87 -29.44 14.02
N PRO A 350 14.30 -29.40 15.30
CA PRO A 350 13.87 -30.37 16.30
C PRO A 350 12.36 -30.31 16.59
N TYR A 351 11.66 -29.29 16.14
CA TYR A 351 10.22 -29.15 16.24
C TYR A 351 9.46 -30.26 15.49
N HIS A 352 10.03 -30.86 14.42
CA HIS A 352 9.43 -31.98 13.71
C HIS A 352 9.17 -33.21 14.61
N GLY A 353 9.96 -33.41 15.65
CA GLY A 353 9.75 -34.44 16.65
C GLY A 353 8.79 -34.07 17.80
N GLN A 354 8.27 -32.84 17.82
CA GLN A 354 7.52 -32.29 18.94
C GLN A 354 6.11 -31.85 18.58
N TYR A 355 5.90 -31.36 17.35
CA TYR A 355 4.67 -30.70 16.91
C TYR A 355 4.13 -31.25 15.60
N THR A 356 2.86 -31.00 15.31
CA THR A 356 2.20 -31.35 14.05
C THR A 356 2.53 -30.30 12.98
N PHE A 357 2.92 -30.78 11.79
CA PHE A 357 3.27 -29.96 10.64
C PHE A 357 2.25 -30.12 9.51
N SER A 358 2.15 -29.08 8.69
CA SER A 358 1.58 -29.09 7.35
C SER A 358 2.60 -28.43 6.40
N ASN A 359 3.20 -29.18 5.50
CA ASN A 359 4.41 -28.79 4.78
C ASN A 359 5.53 -28.33 5.77
N ASP A 360 6.11 -27.16 5.54
CA ASP A 360 7.19 -26.61 6.36
C ASP A 360 6.68 -25.60 7.42
N ILE A 361 5.38 -25.66 7.81
CA ILE A 361 4.79 -24.85 8.87
C ILE A 361 4.13 -25.68 9.97
N ILE A 362 4.00 -25.11 11.14
CA ILE A 362 3.45 -25.80 12.31
C ILE A 362 1.99 -25.44 12.51
N THR A 363 1.13 -26.48 12.52
CA THR A 363 -0.32 -26.33 12.78
C THR A 363 -0.68 -26.65 14.25
N ASP A 364 0.25 -27.15 15.06
CA ASP A 364 0.01 -27.56 16.44
C ASP A 364 -0.26 -26.35 17.34
N PRO A 365 -1.39 -26.29 18.06
CA PRO A 365 -1.73 -25.17 18.93
C PRO A 365 -0.75 -25.00 20.11
N ALA A 366 -0.10 -26.07 20.57
CA ALA A 366 0.86 -26.02 21.67
C ALA A 366 2.13 -25.23 21.29
N PHE A 367 2.58 -25.35 20.02
CA PHE A 367 3.66 -24.53 19.51
C PHE A 367 3.30 -23.04 19.56
N TRP A 368 2.13 -22.70 19.05
CA TRP A 368 1.69 -21.30 18.98
C TRP A 368 1.52 -20.70 20.37
N GLN A 369 0.98 -21.47 21.33
CA GLN A 369 0.87 -21.03 22.71
C GLN A 369 2.25 -20.74 23.33
N LYS A 370 3.21 -21.67 23.17
CA LYS A 370 4.58 -21.51 23.69
C LYS A 370 5.28 -20.30 23.06
N THR A 371 5.20 -20.21 21.74
CA THR A 371 5.87 -19.17 20.95
C THR A 371 5.34 -17.78 21.30
N MET A 372 4.03 -17.58 21.29
CA MET A 372 3.46 -16.27 21.62
C MET A 372 3.69 -15.85 23.07
N SER A 373 3.75 -16.82 23.99
CA SER A 373 4.14 -16.53 25.38
C SER A 373 5.61 -16.08 25.47
N TYR A 374 6.52 -16.77 24.79
CA TYR A 374 7.94 -16.40 24.73
C TYR A 374 8.13 -14.99 24.15
N LEU A 375 7.45 -14.66 23.05
CA LEU A 375 7.52 -13.34 22.42
C LEU A 375 6.98 -12.24 23.33
N LYS A 376 5.86 -12.48 24.02
CA LYS A 376 5.32 -11.56 25.01
C LYS A 376 6.32 -11.26 26.14
N ASP A 377 6.97 -12.29 26.68
CA ASP A 377 8.00 -12.15 27.72
C ASP A 377 9.23 -11.40 27.18
N GLY A 378 9.47 -11.48 25.87
CA GLY A 378 10.47 -10.70 25.12
C GLY A 378 10.06 -9.27 24.79
N GLY A 379 8.85 -8.82 25.18
CA GLY A 379 8.36 -7.46 24.91
C GLY A 379 7.93 -7.23 23.47
N VAL A 380 7.62 -8.31 22.74
CA VAL A 380 7.08 -8.25 21.38
C VAL A 380 5.61 -7.85 21.41
N ILE A 381 5.23 -6.92 20.56
CA ILE A 381 3.86 -6.40 20.43
C ILE A 381 3.20 -6.77 19.11
N VAL A 382 3.99 -7.09 18.08
CA VAL A 382 3.52 -7.55 16.76
C VAL A 382 4.37 -8.75 16.32
N TYR A 383 3.69 -9.80 15.92
CA TYR A 383 4.27 -10.97 15.25
C TYR A 383 4.14 -10.79 13.73
N GLU A 384 5.23 -10.86 13.02
CA GLU A 384 5.27 -10.78 11.57
C GLU A 384 5.45 -12.18 10.97
N GLN A 385 4.48 -12.64 10.16
CA GLN A 385 4.61 -13.86 9.38
C GLN A 385 5.00 -13.54 7.96
N ASP A 386 6.20 -13.96 7.60
CA ASP A 386 6.74 -13.82 6.24
C ASP A 386 6.73 -15.15 5.46
N TRP A 387 7.07 -15.11 4.17
CA TRP A 387 7.18 -16.21 3.23
C TRP A 387 5.85 -16.92 2.93
N LEU A 388 4.72 -16.24 3.12
CA LEU A 388 3.38 -16.82 2.91
C LEU A 388 3.13 -17.26 1.46
N CYS A 389 3.73 -16.63 0.47
CA CYS A 389 3.61 -17.02 -0.94
C CYS A 389 4.54 -18.18 -1.34
N ASN A 390 5.53 -18.50 -0.51
CA ASN A 390 6.58 -19.47 -0.81
C ASN A 390 6.55 -20.66 0.17
N ASN A 391 7.51 -20.72 1.09
CA ASN A 391 7.74 -21.89 1.94
C ASN A 391 6.79 -21.94 3.16
N ALA A 392 6.28 -20.80 3.62
CA ALA A 392 5.34 -20.76 4.75
C ALA A 392 3.88 -21.05 4.33
N LYS A 393 3.70 -21.95 3.35
CA LYS A 393 2.37 -22.39 2.87
C LYS A 393 1.93 -23.71 3.47
N PRO A 394 0.72 -23.77 4.07
CA PRO A 394 0.09 -25.02 4.46
C PRO A 394 -0.23 -25.91 3.24
N ALA A 395 -0.47 -27.19 3.48
CA ALA A 395 -0.97 -28.10 2.44
C ALA A 395 -2.35 -27.68 1.97
N GLU A 396 -2.61 -27.84 0.66
CA GLU A 396 -3.87 -27.48 0.04
C GLU A 396 -4.96 -28.52 0.32
N ASN A 397 -5.62 -28.36 1.45
CA ASN A 397 -6.77 -29.16 1.89
C ASN A 397 -7.79 -28.28 2.65
N LEU A 398 -8.83 -28.87 3.22
CA LEU A 398 -9.93 -28.14 3.85
C LEU A 398 -9.59 -27.53 5.24
N ASN A 399 -8.48 -27.92 5.88
CA ASN A 399 -8.30 -27.66 7.31
C ASN A 399 -6.97 -27.01 7.67
N ASP A 400 -5.89 -27.36 7.01
CA ASP A 400 -4.54 -27.04 7.48
C ASP A 400 -4.26 -25.53 7.47
N ALA A 401 -4.72 -24.83 6.41
CA ALA A 401 -4.54 -23.39 6.31
C ALA A 401 -5.32 -22.65 7.41
N ASP A 402 -6.60 -22.97 7.58
CA ASP A 402 -7.41 -22.38 8.65
C ASP A 402 -6.81 -22.70 10.02
N THR A 403 -6.32 -23.94 10.24
CA THR A 403 -5.67 -24.32 11.50
C THR A 403 -4.40 -23.51 11.77
N PHE A 404 -3.57 -23.30 10.77
CA PHE A 404 -2.35 -22.49 10.85
C PHE A 404 -2.65 -21.04 11.24
N PHE A 405 -3.48 -20.38 10.43
CA PHE A 405 -3.79 -18.96 10.63
C PHE A 405 -4.64 -18.71 11.89
N ASP A 406 -5.61 -19.59 12.20
CA ASP A 406 -6.44 -19.46 13.39
C ASP A 406 -5.61 -19.62 14.68
N ASN A 407 -4.73 -20.62 14.75
CA ASN A 407 -3.88 -20.80 15.93
C ASN A 407 -2.91 -19.63 16.13
N MET A 408 -2.29 -19.15 15.05
CA MET A 408 -1.44 -17.95 15.08
C MET A 408 -2.22 -16.75 15.63
N ALA A 409 -3.38 -16.43 15.04
CA ALA A 409 -4.17 -15.27 15.40
C ALA A 409 -4.73 -15.34 16.82
N HIS A 410 -5.27 -16.50 17.23
CA HIS A 410 -5.83 -16.69 18.55
C HIS A 410 -4.76 -16.59 19.65
N GLN A 411 -3.59 -17.19 19.44
CA GLN A 411 -2.52 -17.16 20.43
C GLN A 411 -1.84 -15.78 20.49
N ALA A 412 -1.70 -15.08 19.37
CA ALA A 412 -1.25 -13.67 19.38
C ALA A 412 -2.24 -12.81 20.19
N THR A 413 -3.54 -12.91 19.91
CA THR A 413 -4.60 -12.20 20.66
C THR A 413 -4.55 -12.53 22.17
N ALA A 414 -4.43 -13.81 22.54
CA ALA A 414 -4.37 -14.24 23.94
C ALA A 414 -3.18 -13.65 24.69
N ASN A 415 -2.11 -13.31 23.98
CA ASN A 415 -0.91 -12.68 24.51
C ASN A 415 -0.89 -11.15 24.33
N GLY A 416 -1.94 -10.55 23.76
CA GLY A 416 -2.07 -9.10 23.55
C GLY A 416 -1.18 -8.57 22.46
N MET A 417 -0.90 -9.39 21.44
CA MET A 417 -0.11 -9.03 20.25
C MET A 417 -0.99 -8.89 19.02
N ASP A 418 -0.64 -7.94 18.18
CA ASP A 418 -1.12 -7.84 16.82
C ASP A 418 -0.28 -8.71 15.86
N MET A 419 -0.76 -8.85 14.64
CA MET A 419 -0.07 -9.56 13.57
C MET A 419 0.15 -8.66 12.36
N GLN A 420 1.19 -9.01 11.60
CA GLN A 420 1.57 -8.42 10.33
C GLN A 420 1.86 -9.54 9.33
N TYR A 421 1.32 -9.42 8.10
CA TYR A 421 1.64 -10.38 7.04
C TYR A 421 2.62 -9.79 6.04
N CYS A 422 3.59 -10.61 5.64
CA CYS A 422 4.57 -10.33 4.62
C CYS A 422 4.52 -11.42 3.53
N MET A 423 4.84 -11.09 2.30
CA MET A 423 4.79 -11.98 1.13
C MET A 423 3.46 -12.74 1.00
N ALA A 424 2.34 -12.07 1.31
CA ALA A 424 1.02 -12.69 1.33
C ALA A 424 0.48 -12.96 -0.09
N LEU A 425 -0.26 -14.08 -0.26
CA LEU A 425 -1.04 -14.38 -1.45
C LEU A 425 -2.39 -13.65 -1.42
N PRO A 426 -3.08 -13.48 -2.56
CA PRO A 426 -4.42 -12.87 -2.59
C PRO A 426 -5.42 -13.54 -1.64
N ARG A 427 -5.35 -14.87 -1.45
CA ARG A 427 -6.19 -15.62 -0.50
C ARG A 427 -5.93 -15.19 0.96
N ASP A 428 -4.70 -14.82 1.30
CA ASP A 428 -4.31 -14.39 2.64
C ASP A 428 -4.82 -12.97 2.92
N TYR A 429 -4.81 -12.09 1.88
CA TYR A 429 -5.50 -10.80 1.94
C TYR A 429 -6.99 -10.98 2.22
N LEU A 430 -7.67 -11.87 1.48
CA LEU A 430 -9.08 -12.16 1.71
C LEU A 430 -9.33 -12.73 3.11
N GLN A 431 -8.49 -13.68 3.56
CA GLN A 431 -8.62 -14.30 4.89
C GLN A 431 -8.37 -13.31 6.04
N SER A 432 -7.65 -12.22 5.79
CA SER A 432 -7.39 -11.17 6.78
C SER A 432 -8.65 -10.67 7.47
N VAL A 433 -9.80 -10.73 6.80
CA VAL A 433 -11.09 -10.28 7.36
C VAL A 433 -11.55 -11.12 8.57
N ARG A 434 -10.98 -12.32 8.78
CA ARG A 434 -11.30 -13.18 9.93
C ARG A 434 -10.55 -12.77 11.22
N TYR A 435 -9.46 -11.99 11.10
CA TYR A 435 -8.54 -11.74 12.22
C TYR A 435 -8.52 -10.26 12.62
N PRO A 436 -9.21 -9.87 13.71
CA PRO A 436 -9.22 -8.47 14.19
C PRO A 436 -7.83 -7.95 14.57
N ASN A 437 -6.93 -8.82 15.02
CA ASN A 437 -5.56 -8.48 15.39
C ASN A 437 -4.56 -8.53 14.22
N LEU A 438 -4.96 -8.90 13.03
CA LEU A 438 -4.15 -8.67 11.82
C LEU A 438 -4.39 -7.22 11.37
N THR A 439 -3.45 -6.35 11.71
CA THR A 439 -3.60 -4.91 11.54
C THR A 439 -2.93 -4.37 10.29
N THR A 440 -1.88 -5.05 9.81
CA THR A 440 -1.07 -4.60 8.67
C THR A 440 -0.72 -5.75 7.73
N ILE A 441 -0.56 -5.42 6.45
CA ILE A 441 -0.11 -6.35 5.41
C ILE A 441 0.84 -5.63 4.45
N ARG A 442 1.96 -6.27 4.09
CA ARG A 442 2.94 -5.69 3.18
C ARG A 442 2.43 -5.67 1.75
N VAL A 443 2.55 -4.51 1.11
CA VAL A 443 2.06 -4.22 -0.25
C VAL A 443 3.18 -3.73 -1.17
N SER A 444 4.43 -3.93 -0.80
CA SER A 444 5.60 -3.68 -1.65
C SER A 444 6.54 -4.86 -1.61
N ASP A 445 7.32 -5.02 -2.65
CA ASP A 445 8.47 -5.93 -2.66
C ASP A 445 9.59 -5.40 -1.76
N ASP A 446 10.62 -6.22 -1.48
CA ASP A 446 11.75 -5.90 -0.62
C ASP A 446 12.42 -4.58 -0.99
N ARG A 447 12.87 -3.83 0.02
CA ARG A 447 13.47 -2.50 -0.13
C ARG A 447 12.58 -1.54 -0.92
N PHE A 448 11.72 -0.81 -0.22
CA PHE A 448 10.78 0.13 -0.85
C PHE A 448 11.51 1.25 -1.57
N ASP A 449 11.38 1.28 -2.88
CA ASP A 449 11.97 2.27 -3.77
C ASP A 449 11.05 2.60 -4.96
N ARG A 450 11.50 3.46 -5.86
CA ARG A 450 10.71 3.98 -6.98
C ARG A 450 10.08 2.87 -7.86
N PRO A 451 10.75 1.80 -8.26
CA PRO A 451 10.15 0.73 -9.07
C PRO A 451 8.95 0.04 -8.42
N LYS A 452 8.81 0.09 -7.09
CA LYS A 452 7.77 -0.60 -6.33
C LYS A 452 6.56 0.28 -6.00
N TRP A 453 6.58 1.58 -6.38
CA TRP A 453 5.48 2.50 -6.08
C TRP A 453 4.17 2.13 -6.76
N ASP A 454 4.20 1.59 -7.99
CA ASP A 454 2.99 1.13 -8.68
C ASP A 454 2.33 -0.01 -7.89
N MET A 455 3.09 -1.04 -7.52
CA MET A 455 2.60 -2.16 -6.69
C MET A 455 2.00 -1.64 -5.39
N PHE A 456 2.75 -0.85 -4.64
CA PHE A 456 2.29 -0.24 -3.39
C PHE A 456 0.93 0.45 -3.55
N LEU A 457 0.75 1.28 -4.58
CA LEU A 457 -0.46 2.06 -4.76
C LEU A 457 -1.68 1.20 -5.13
N TYR A 458 -1.53 0.24 -6.05
CA TYR A 458 -2.63 -0.64 -6.44
C TYR A 458 -3.00 -1.63 -5.33
N ASP A 459 -2.02 -2.21 -4.66
CA ASP A 459 -2.27 -3.21 -3.62
C ASP A 459 -2.71 -2.56 -2.28
N SER A 460 -2.40 -1.27 -2.08
CA SER A 460 -3.01 -0.46 -1.00
C SER A 460 -4.54 -0.37 -1.11
N GLN A 461 -5.09 -0.37 -2.34
CA GLN A 461 -6.54 -0.44 -2.55
C GLN A 461 -7.12 -1.78 -2.08
N LEU A 462 -6.42 -2.89 -2.36
CA LEU A 462 -6.83 -4.23 -1.92
C LEU A 462 -6.81 -4.32 -0.38
N ALA A 463 -5.66 -4.01 0.23
CA ALA A 463 -5.46 -4.06 1.67
C ALA A 463 -6.45 -3.17 2.43
N GLY A 464 -6.54 -1.89 2.06
CA GLY A 464 -7.42 -0.93 2.73
C GLY A 464 -8.91 -1.27 2.59
N SER A 465 -9.33 -1.90 1.49
CA SER A 465 -10.70 -2.38 1.32
C SER A 465 -11.04 -3.53 2.27
N LEU A 466 -10.09 -4.34 2.67
CA LEU A 466 -10.25 -5.49 3.57
C LEU A 466 -10.00 -5.18 5.04
N GLY A 467 -9.83 -3.90 5.39
CA GLY A 467 -9.69 -3.47 6.78
C GLY A 467 -8.34 -3.80 7.40
N VAL A 468 -7.27 -3.80 6.59
CA VAL A 468 -5.87 -3.86 7.02
C VAL A 468 -5.11 -2.66 6.47
N TRP A 469 -4.15 -2.14 7.24
CA TRP A 469 -3.33 -1.01 6.81
C TRP A 469 -2.20 -1.51 5.92
N PRO A 470 -1.99 -0.89 4.75
CA PRO A 470 -0.86 -1.24 3.90
C PRO A 470 0.46 -0.87 4.57
N TRP A 471 1.41 -1.78 4.49
CA TRP A 471 2.78 -1.59 4.95
C TRP A 471 3.73 -1.65 3.77
N VAL A 472 4.70 -0.74 3.71
CA VAL A 472 5.81 -0.78 2.76
C VAL A 472 7.04 -1.34 3.45
N ASP A 473 7.90 -1.99 2.71
CA ASP A 473 9.20 -2.45 3.21
C ASP A 473 10.13 -1.29 3.54
N VAL A 474 11.27 -1.60 4.14
CA VAL A 474 12.27 -0.65 4.61
C VAL A 474 12.76 0.30 3.52
N PHE A 475 13.00 1.54 3.90
CA PHE A 475 13.65 2.60 3.11
C PHE A 475 14.47 3.49 4.04
N MET A 476 15.27 4.43 3.48
CA MET A 476 16.09 5.34 4.26
C MET A 476 15.40 6.69 4.48
N SER A 477 15.58 7.28 5.65
CA SER A 477 14.94 8.55 6.01
C SER A 477 15.30 9.73 5.08
N GLY A 478 16.42 9.64 4.35
CA GLY A 478 16.79 10.58 3.30
C GLY A 478 15.92 10.54 2.05
N GLU A 479 15.16 9.47 1.84
CA GLU A 479 14.34 9.21 0.65
C GLU A 479 12.95 9.84 0.79
N ILE A 480 12.87 11.12 0.60
CA ILE A 480 11.71 11.96 0.94
C ILE A 480 10.37 11.48 0.34
N ASN A 481 10.36 10.96 -0.91
CA ASN A 481 9.14 10.48 -1.54
C ASN A 481 8.71 9.10 -1.01
N ASN A 482 9.64 8.23 -0.63
CA ASN A 482 9.33 6.96 0.02
C ASN A 482 8.72 7.22 1.40
N LEU A 483 9.31 8.14 2.17
CA LEU A 483 8.78 8.58 3.46
C LEU A 483 7.38 9.22 3.33
N LEU A 484 7.17 10.05 2.31
CA LEU A 484 5.87 10.63 2.00
C LEU A 484 4.83 9.53 1.70
N LEU A 485 5.15 8.58 0.82
CA LEU A 485 4.23 7.49 0.44
C LEU A 485 3.93 6.56 1.62
N ALA A 486 4.93 6.22 2.44
CA ALA A 486 4.72 5.47 3.67
C ALA A 486 3.77 6.21 4.63
N ASN A 487 3.92 7.53 4.78
CA ASN A 487 2.98 8.32 5.58
C ASN A 487 1.56 8.36 4.97
N LEU A 488 1.45 8.51 3.65
CA LEU A 488 0.16 8.53 2.93
C LEU A 488 -0.51 7.15 2.85
N SER A 489 0.20 6.06 3.15
CA SER A 489 -0.42 4.74 3.32
C SER A 489 -1.38 4.67 4.51
N ALA A 490 -1.27 5.62 5.45
CA ALA A 490 -1.90 5.60 6.77
C ALA A 490 -1.50 4.38 7.64
N GLY A 491 -0.63 3.51 7.12
CA GLY A 491 -0.07 2.35 7.79
C GLY A 491 1.18 2.66 8.63
N PRO A 492 2.03 1.68 8.95
CA PRO A 492 3.29 1.87 9.64
C PRO A 492 4.26 2.79 8.89
N VAL A 493 5.10 3.49 9.64
CA VAL A 493 6.22 4.27 9.08
C VAL A 493 7.47 3.92 9.87
N GLY A 494 8.49 3.42 9.18
CA GLY A 494 9.78 3.08 9.75
C GLY A 494 10.89 3.18 8.72
N VAL A 495 12.13 3.27 9.19
CA VAL A 495 13.32 3.44 8.34
C VAL A 495 14.47 2.60 8.87
N GLY A 496 15.44 2.28 7.99
CA GLY A 496 16.55 1.38 8.29
C GLY A 496 17.93 2.01 8.16
N ASP A 497 18.10 3.27 8.47
CA ASP A 497 19.34 4.03 8.27
C ASP A 497 20.50 3.53 9.14
N ALA A 498 21.72 3.53 8.60
CA ALA A 498 22.94 3.36 9.38
C ALA A 498 23.18 4.51 10.34
N LEU A 499 24.01 4.26 11.36
CA LEU A 499 24.55 5.29 12.25
C LEU A 499 25.16 6.45 11.45
N GLY A 500 24.80 7.68 11.80
CA GLY A 500 25.23 8.90 11.13
C GLY A 500 24.52 9.20 9.81
N LYS A 501 23.47 8.47 9.43
CA LYS A 501 22.76 8.66 8.15
C LYS A 501 21.31 9.14 8.30
N VAL A 502 20.73 9.04 9.48
CA VAL A 502 19.33 9.45 9.72
C VAL A 502 19.11 10.93 9.36
N SER A 503 17.96 11.22 8.73
CA SER A 503 17.52 12.58 8.36
C SER A 503 16.40 13.09 9.29
N PRO A 504 16.75 13.80 10.40
CA PRO A 504 15.73 14.27 11.35
C PRO A 504 14.72 15.22 10.71
N GLY A 505 15.19 16.11 9.81
CA GLY A 505 14.32 17.08 9.13
C GLY A 505 13.23 16.45 8.27
N ASN A 506 13.51 15.31 7.65
CA ASN A 506 12.51 14.55 6.90
C ASN A 506 11.52 13.85 7.83
N LEU A 507 12.01 13.16 8.86
CA LEU A 507 11.16 12.43 9.81
C LEU A 507 10.20 13.37 10.54
N PHE A 508 10.61 14.57 10.90
CA PHE A 508 9.71 15.55 11.52
C PHE A 508 8.62 16.09 10.59
N GLN A 509 8.65 15.83 9.30
CA GLN A 509 7.51 16.09 8.41
C GLN A 509 6.37 15.07 8.59
N VAL A 510 6.64 13.95 9.22
CA VAL A 510 5.67 12.87 9.48
C VAL A 510 5.19 12.89 10.94
N VAL A 511 6.11 13.10 11.88
CA VAL A 511 5.88 12.86 13.31
C VAL A 511 5.95 14.16 14.13
N ARG A 512 5.14 14.23 15.20
CA ARG A 512 5.26 15.26 16.23
C ARG A 512 6.42 14.93 17.18
N PRO A 513 6.93 15.90 17.98
CA PRO A 513 8.03 15.64 18.93
C PRO A 513 7.72 14.58 20.00
N ASP A 514 6.46 14.27 20.27
CA ASP A 514 6.02 13.21 21.20
C ASP A 514 5.87 11.82 20.55
N GLY A 515 6.28 11.65 19.32
CA GLY A 515 6.23 10.40 18.61
C GLY A 515 4.93 10.11 17.84
N VAL A 516 3.93 10.94 17.97
CA VAL A 516 2.65 10.75 17.30
C VAL A 516 2.77 11.07 15.81
N ILE A 517 2.52 10.09 14.96
CA ILE A 517 2.48 10.28 13.51
C ILE A 517 1.21 11.02 13.09
N VAL A 518 1.35 11.98 12.19
CA VAL A 518 0.23 12.74 11.61
C VAL A 518 -0.12 12.12 10.25
N LYS A 519 -1.26 11.42 10.17
CA LYS A 519 -1.66 10.55 9.05
C LYS A 519 -2.96 10.99 8.39
N PRO A 520 -3.21 10.57 7.13
CA PRO A 520 -4.54 10.63 6.53
C PRO A 520 -5.47 9.55 7.11
N ASP A 521 -6.76 9.63 6.78
CA ASP A 521 -7.79 8.71 7.29
C ASP A 521 -7.95 7.44 6.45
N ALA A 522 -7.30 7.36 5.31
CA ALA A 522 -7.34 6.20 4.42
C ALA A 522 -6.01 6.05 3.67
N PRO A 523 -5.69 4.84 3.19
CA PRO A 523 -4.54 4.66 2.31
C PRO A 523 -4.63 5.50 1.03
N ILE A 524 -3.47 5.94 0.54
CA ILE A 524 -3.37 6.54 -0.80
C ILE A 524 -3.55 5.45 -1.86
N VAL A 525 -4.42 5.70 -2.85
CA VAL A 525 -4.76 4.74 -3.90
C VAL A 525 -4.87 5.45 -5.25
N PRO A 526 -4.66 4.75 -6.38
CA PRO A 526 -4.83 5.35 -7.71
C PRO A 526 -6.24 5.89 -7.94
N THR A 527 -6.37 6.93 -8.76
CA THR A 527 -7.67 7.44 -9.22
C THR A 527 -8.30 6.47 -10.22
N ASP A 528 -9.64 6.51 -10.38
CA ASP A 528 -10.35 5.67 -11.35
C ASP A 528 -9.84 5.89 -12.79
N ALA A 529 -9.48 7.13 -13.16
CA ALA A 529 -8.88 7.44 -14.46
C ALA A 529 -7.53 6.75 -14.66
N THR A 530 -6.73 6.60 -13.61
CA THR A 530 -5.47 5.85 -13.64
C THR A 530 -5.72 4.38 -13.91
N TYR A 531 -6.68 3.73 -13.23
CA TYR A 531 -7.07 2.34 -13.47
C TYR A 531 -7.52 2.12 -14.93
N VAL A 532 -8.43 2.96 -15.43
CA VAL A 532 -8.93 2.86 -16.81
C VAL A 532 -7.81 3.11 -17.83
N GLY A 533 -6.96 4.08 -17.56
CA GLY A 533 -5.82 4.38 -18.44
C GLY A 533 -4.83 3.22 -18.55
N GLU A 534 -4.51 2.61 -17.43
CA GLU A 534 -3.62 1.45 -17.35
C GLU A 534 -4.20 0.25 -18.08
N ALA A 535 -5.42 -0.12 -17.75
CA ALA A 535 -6.10 -1.25 -18.36
C ALA A 535 -6.29 -1.09 -19.88
N ALA A 536 -6.41 0.15 -20.36
CA ALA A 536 -6.45 0.46 -21.80
C ALA A 536 -5.05 0.48 -22.47
N GLY A 537 -3.98 0.13 -21.73
CA GLY A 537 -2.60 0.10 -22.26
C GLY A 537 -1.99 1.48 -22.54
N ARG A 538 -2.56 2.55 -21.99
CA ARG A 538 -2.05 3.92 -22.23
C ARG A 538 -0.89 4.31 -21.33
N MET A 539 -0.64 3.55 -20.27
CA MET A 539 0.37 3.85 -19.24
C MET A 539 0.37 5.34 -18.86
N PRO A 540 -0.73 5.87 -18.25
CA PRO A 540 -0.80 7.29 -17.88
C PRO A 540 0.22 7.59 -16.77
N ALA A 541 0.52 8.88 -16.54
CA ALA A 541 1.17 9.27 -15.29
C ALA A 541 0.36 8.71 -14.11
N MET A 542 1.01 8.17 -13.11
CA MET A 542 0.33 7.77 -11.89
C MET A 542 -0.27 9.01 -11.21
N VAL A 543 -1.54 8.94 -10.88
CA VAL A 543 -2.22 9.92 -10.01
C VAL A 543 -2.94 9.14 -8.92
N ALA A 544 -2.51 9.33 -7.69
CA ALA A 544 -3.09 8.68 -6.52
C ALA A 544 -3.53 9.71 -5.48
N SER A 545 -4.56 9.39 -4.71
CA SER A 545 -5.11 10.31 -3.72
C SER A 545 -5.52 9.63 -2.42
N THR A 546 -5.43 10.39 -1.32
CA THR A 546 -6.02 10.08 -0.03
C THR A 546 -6.63 11.34 0.59
N TYR A 547 -7.10 11.26 1.83
CA TYR A 547 -7.85 12.36 2.45
C TYR A 547 -7.73 12.38 3.99
N ALA A 548 -8.04 13.56 4.55
CA ALA A 548 -8.39 13.74 5.95
C ALA A 548 -9.79 14.38 6.05
N VAL A 549 -10.65 13.82 6.90
CA VAL A 549 -12.03 14.27 7.11
C VAL A 549 -12.19 14.77 8.54
N HIS A 550 -12.72 15.98 8.70
CA HIS A 550 -13.08 16.51 10.01
C HIS A 550 -14.55 16.25 10.33
N ALA A 551 -14.88 16.23 11.62
CA ALA A 551 -16.24 15.96 12.12
C ALA A 551 -17.33 16.88 11.51
N THR A 552 -16.94 18.06 11.04
CA THR A 552 -17.82 19.02 10.33
C THR A 552 -18.12 18.63 8.87
N GLY A 553 -17.47 17.57 8.35
CA GLY A 553 -17.57 17.15 6.96
C GLY A 553 -16.57 17.83 6.02
N LEU A 554 -15.76 18.78 6.49
CA LEU A 554 -14.67 19.34 5.70
C LEU A 554 -13.66 18.23 5.38
N THR A 555 -13.35 18.08 4.09
CA THR A 555 -12.47 17.04 3.59
C THR A 555 -11.31 17.66 2.83
N TYR A 556 -10.10 17.37 3.26
CA TYR A 556 -8.85 17.73 2.62
C TYR A 556 -8.34 16.55 1.81
N ARG A 557 -7.75 16.84 0.65
CA ARG A 557 -7.21 15.80 -0.23
C ARG A 557 -5.70 15.94 -0.37
N TYR A 558 -5.05 14.81 -0.45
CA TYR A 558 -3.62 14.68 -0.69
C TYR A 558 -3.45 13.90 -1.98
N VAL A 559 -2.81 14.51 -2.97
CA VAL A 559 -2.61 13.90 -4.29
C VAL A 559 -1.12 13.79 -4.55
N PHE A 560 -0.67 12.59 -4.86
CA PHE A 560 0.68 12.33 -5.33
C PHE A 560 0.64 11.85 -6.78
N ALA A 561 1.47 12.42 -7.63
CA ALA A 561 1.56 12.00 -9.03
C ALA A 561 3.01 11.93 -9.49
N TYR A 562 3.29 10.98 -10.40
CA TYR A 562 4.62 10.79 -10.96
C TYR A 562 4.55 10.23 -12.38
N ALA A 563 5.59 10.54 -13.16
CA ALA A 563 5.75 10.04 -14.52
C ALA A 563 6.17 8.55 -14.49
N ARG A 564 5.69 7.79 -15.45
CA ARG A 564 6.02 6.36 -15.65
C ARG A 564 6.67 6.12 -17.03
N GLN A 565 6.83 7.19 -17.82
CA GLN A 565 7.46 7.16 -19.12
C GLN A 565 8.61 8.17 -19.18
N PHE A 566 9.63 7.80 -19.92
CA PHE A 566 10.76 8.69 -20.19
C PHE A 566 10.44 9.66 -21.32
N VAL A 567 11.09 10.83 -21.32
CA VAL A 567 11.05 11.74 -22.46
C VAL A 567 11.69 11.04 -23.66
N ALA A 568 10.91 10.82 -24.72
CA ALA A 568 11.41 10.17 -25.91
C ALA A 568 12.49 11.04 -26.59
N PRO A 569 13.68 10.50 -26.90
CA PRO A 569 14.70 11.24 -27.62
C PRO A 569 14.31 11.45 -29.10
N GLN A 570 14.88 12.49 -29.74
CA GLN A 570 14.67 12.76 -31.18
C GLN A 570 15.33 11.69 -32.06
N GLN A 571 16.45 11.14 -31.61
CA GLN A 571 17.19 10.06 -32.26
C GLN A 571 17.57 9.03 -31.19
N LEU A 572 17.51 7.77 -31.57
CA LEU A 572 17.81 6.65 -30.67
C LEU A 572 18.85 5.74 -31.35
N TYR A 573 19.83 5.32 -30.58
CA TYR A 573 20.93 4.44 -30.98
C TYR A 573 21.03 3.31 -29.98
N GLN A 574 20.80 2.09 -30.43
CA GLN A 574 20.91 0.90 -29.54
C GLN A 574 22.35 0.69 -29.07
N ALA A 575 22.50 0.21 -27.84
CA ALA A 575 23.85 0.02 -27.30
C ALA A 575 24.51 -1.27 -27.79
N GLU A 576 23.72 -2.31 -28.01
CA GLU A 576 24.21 -3.57 -28.62
C GLU A 576 24.71 -3.43 -30.05
N ASP A 577 24.25 -2.39 -30.78
CA ASP A 577 24.67 -2.08 -32.13
C ASP A 577 25.89 -1.11 -32.20
N ALA A 578 26.34 -0.62 -31.03
CA ALA A 578 27.47 0.30 -30.92
C ALA A 578 28.81 -0.42 -31.00
N THR A 579 29.91 0.34 -31.08
CA THR A 579 31.26 -0.24 -30.92
C THR A 579 31.49 -0.55 -29.45
N LEU A 580 31.66 -1.85 -29.13
CA LEU A 580 31.92 -2.34 -27.79
C LEU A 580 33.42 -2.69 -27.65
N SER A 581 34.01 -2.30 -26.53
CA SER A 581 35.38 -2.67 -26.18
C SER A 581 35.44 -3.03 -24.69
N GLY A 582 35.74 -4.30 -24.39
CA GLY A 582 35.59 -4.87 -23.07
C GLY A 582 34.13 -5.16 -22.67
N ALA A 583 33.19 -4.28 -22.99
CA ALA A 583 31.76 -4.53 -22.89
C ALA A 583 31.28 -5.54 -23.96
N VAL A 584 30.18 -6.24 -23.67
CA VAL A 584 29.56 -7.25 -24.54
C VAL A 584 28.09 -6.97 -24.78
N ALA A 585 27.56 -7.41 -25.93
CA ALA A 585 26.10 -7.40 -26.15
C ALA A 585 25.48 -8.58 -25.39
N ALA A 586 24.46 -8.29 -24.56
CA ALA A 586 23.75 -9.25 -23.73
C ALA A 586 22.23 -9.13 -23.91
N SER A 587 21.46 -10.14 -23.48
CA SER A 587 19.99 -10.18 -23.63
C SER A 587 19.31 -11.05 -22.56
N ASP A 588 20.01 -11.40 -21.51
CA ASP A 588 19.53 -12.26 -20.42
C ASP A 588 18.65 -11.51 -19.40
N GLU A 589 18.77 -10.18 -19.31
CA GLU A 589 17.88 -9.35 -18.47
C GLU A 589 16.71 -8.81 -19.29
N SER A 590 15.48 -8.92 -18.78
CA SER A 590 14.30 -8.47 -19.52
C SER A 590 14.07 -6.96 -19.50
N GLY A 591 13.24 -6.45 -20.41
CA GLY A 591 12.77 -5.05 -20.42
C GLY A 591 13.65 -4.07 -21.23
N TYR A 592 14.71 -4.53 -21.89
CA TYR A 592 15.46 -3.73 -22.87
C TYR A 592 14.63 -3.48 -24.15
N SER A 593 15.08 -2.55 -24.99
CA SER A 593 14.58 -2.32 -26.34
C SER A 593 15.57 -2.88 -27.37
N GLY A 594 15.16 -3.07 -28.62
CA GLY A 594 16.04 -3.63 -29.64
C GLY A 594 16.25 -5.14 -29.49
N SER A 595 17.48 -5.60 -29.71
CA SER A 595 17.87 -7.01 -29.65
C SER A 595 18.64 -7.38 -28.37
N GLY A 596 18.99 -6.38 -27.53
CA GLY A 596 19.79 -6.58 -26.33
C GLY A 596 20.20 -5.28 -25.67
N TYR A 597 21.29 -5.31 -24.95
CA TYR A 597 21.89 -4.17 -24.26
C TYR A 597 23.43 -4.37 -24.19
N ALA A 598 24.16 -3.31 -23.85
CA ALA A 598 25.61 -3.41 -23.60
C ALA A 598 25.87 -3.67 -22.11
N ASP A 599 26.55 -4.75 -21.80
CA ASP A 599 27.00 -5.15 -20.47
C ASP A 599 28.51 -4.97 -20.32
N TYR A 600 28.93 -4.14 -19.34
CA TYR A 600 30.33 -3.87 -19.04
C TYR A 600 30.91 -5.01 -18.18
N GLN A 601 32.08 -5.53 -18.58
CA GLN A 601 32.69 -6.69 -17.93
C GLN A 601 33.77 -6.34 -16.90
N HIS A 602 34.45 -5.19 -17.05
CA HIS A 602 35.57 -4.79 -16.20
C HIS A 602 35.29 -3.44 -15.52
N ALA A 603 35.89 -3.24 -14.35
CA ALA A 603 35.68 -2.04 -13.55
C ALA A 603 36.19 -0.75 -14.23
N ASP A 604 37.25 -0.86 -14.99
CA ASP A 604 37.91 0.27 -15.67
C ASP A 604 38.18 -0.03 -17.15
N GLY A 605 38.00 0.98 -17.99
CA GLY A 605 38.47 1.00 -19.36
C GLY A 605 37.54 0.38 -20.39
N ASP A 606 36.56 -0.43 -19.99
CA ASP A 606 35.51 -0.89 -20.91
C ASP A 606 34.71 0.31 -21.42
N TYR A 607 34.34 0.28 -22.69
CA TYR A 607 33.51 1.37 -23.22
C TYR A 607 32.49 0.92 -24.26
N VAL A 608 31.46 1.72 -24.41
CA VAL A 608 30.49 1.71 -25.51
C VAL A 608 30.63 3.01 -26.27
N GLU A 609 30.78 2.95 -27.60
CA GLU A 609 30.96 4.12 -28.48
C GLU A 609 29.97 4.12 -29.63
N TRP A 610 29.20 5.18 -29.70
CA TRP A 610 28.22 5.42 -30.78
C TRP A 610 28.71 6.48 -31.78
N THR A 611 28.35 6.30 -33.05
CA THR A 611 28.44 7.37 -34.04
C THR A 611 27.06 8.02 -34.20
N VAL A 612 26.92 9.24 -33.71
CA VAL A 612 25.65 9.99 -33.74
C VAL A 612 25.65 11.06 -34.81
N GLN A 613 24.48 11.32 -35.44
CA GLN A 613 24.36 12.32 -36.51
C GLN A 613 23.69 13.58 -35.96
N ALA A 614 24.40 14.73 -36.02
CA ALA A 614 23.85 16.01 -35.62
C ALA A 614 23.49 16.85 -36.85
N PRO A 615 22.22 17.22 -37.11
CA PRO A 615 21.81 17.98 -38.28
C PRO A 615 22.39 19.39 -38.30
N SER A 616 22.81 19.94 -37.19
CA SER A 616 23.51 21.23 -37.07
C SER A 616 24.46 21.22 -35.89
N ALA A 617 25.48 22.03 -35.89
CA ALA A 617 26.31 22.26 -34.70
C ALA A 617 25.53 22.94 -33.59
N GLY A 618 25.86 22.65 -32.33
CA GLY A 618 25.25 23.29 -31.17
C GLY A 618 25.10 22.36 -29.95
N THR A 619 24.31 22.79 -28.99
CA THR A 619 24.02 22.05 -27.79
C THR A 619 23.02 20.93 -28.07
N TYR A 620 23.31 19.76 -27.52
CA TYR A 620 22.45 18.57 -27.56
C TYR A 620 22.40 17.96 -26.17
N THR A 621 21.28 17.30 -25.86
CA THR A 621 21.12 16.45 -24.68
C THR A 621 21.32 15.01 -25.09
N LEU A 622 22.23 14.33 -24.40
CA LEU A 622 22.44 12.87 -24.44
C LEU A 622 21.61 12.25 -23.31
N GLN A 623 20.88 11.17 -23.61
CA GLN A 623 20.10 10.39 -22.66
C GLN A 623 20.58 8.95 -22.74
N PHE A 624 20.91 8.34 -21.62
CA PHE A 624 21.32 6.93 -21.52
C PHE A 624 20.25 6.16 -20.76
N ARG A 625 19.62 5.16 -21.40
CA ARG A 625 18.74 4.23 -20.70
C ARG A 625 19.58 3.07 -20.20
N TYR A 626 19.45 2.79 -18.89
CA TYR A 626 20.32 1.84 -18.22
C TYR A 626 19.60 1.06 -17.11
N GLY A 627 20.15 -0.14 -16.78
CA GLY A 627 19.82 -0.91 -15.60
C GLY A 627 21.03 -1.03 -14.67
N ASN A 628 20.85 -0.85 -13.36
CA ASN A 628 21.89 -1.01 -12.35
C ASN A 628 21.28 -1.63 -11.08
N ALA A 629 21.47 -2.95 -10.90
CA ALA A 629 20.98 -3.68 -9.73
C ALA A 629 21.92 -3.59 -8.52
N SER A 630 23.10 -2.96 -8.65
CA SER A 630 23.95 -2.74 -7.49
C SER A 630 23.34 -1.69 -6.56
N PHE A 631 23.64 -1.76 -5.29
CA PHE A 631 23.17 -0.77 -4.29
C PHE A 631 23.99 0.53 -4.32
N THR A 632 24.92 0.67 -5.26
CA THR A 632 25.81 1.83 -5.41
C THR A 632 25.69 2.44 -6.79
N ASP A 633 26.04 3.74 -6.90
CA ASP A 633 26.25 4.41 -8.18
C ASP A 633 27.37 3.73 -8.98
N ARG A 634 27.19 3.59 -10.32
CA ARG A 634 28.17 3.08 -11.26
C ARG A 634 28.47 4.09 -12.34
N PRO A 635 29.22 5.18 -12.05
CA PRO A 635 29.44 6.27 -12.97
C PRO A 635 30.21 5.82 -14.22
N LEU A 636 29.91 6.47 -15.36
CA LEU A 636 30.62 6.35 -16.62
C LEU A 636 31.18 7.71 -17.05
N ALA A 637 32.41 7.74 -17.54
CA ALA A 637 33.03 8.91 -18.14
C ALA A 637 32.50 9.11 -19.57
N ILE A 638 31.80 10.20 -19.82
CA ILE A 638 31.21 10.53 -21.12
C ILE A 638 32.14 11.48 -21.86
N SER A 639 32.58 11.11 -23.08
CA SER A 639 33.39 11.94 -23.98
C SER A 639 32.77 12.06 -25.35
N VAL A 640 33.01 13.19 -26.01
CA VAL A 640 32.53 13.47 -27.37
C VAL A 640 33.72 13.78 -28.27
N ASN A 641 33.83 13.11 -29.43
CA ASN A 641 34.87 13.31 -30.45
C ASN A 641 36.29 13.21 -29.88
N GLY A 642 36.52 12.33 -28.88
CA GLY A 642 37.81 12.18 -28.22
C GLY A 642 38.21 13.37 -27.34
N GLY A 643 37.31 14.29 -27.05
CA GLY A 643 37.55 15.42 -26.11
C GLY A 643 37.60 14.98 -24.64
N ALA A 644 37.71 15.98 -23.77
CA ALA A 644 37.74 15.74 -22.32
C ALA A 644 36.45 15.02 -21.87
N ALA A 645 36.64 13.97 -21.09
CA ALA A 645 35.52 13.21 -20.48
C ALA A 645 35.03 13.89 -19.21
N HIS A 646 33.76 13.69 -18.87
CA HIS A 646 33.19 14.05 -17.57
C HIS A 646 32.35 12.87 -17.04
N ASP A 647 32.38 12.66 -15.74
CA ASP A 647 31.64 11.60 -15.11
C ASP A 647 30.14 11.90 -15.09
N LEU A 648 29.34 10.92 -15.50
CA LEU A 648 27.88 10.90 -15.38
C LEU A 648 27.49 9.79 -14.40
N SER A 649 26.68 10.15 -13.42
CA SER A 649 26.16 9.22 -12.41
C SER A 649 25.11 8.28 -13.01
N PHE A 650 25.16 6.99 -12.68
CA PHE A 650 24.19 5.97 -13.02
C PHE A 650 23.70 5.28 -11.72
N PRO A 651 22.83 5.93 -10.95
CA PRO A 651 22.34 5.42 -9.65
C PRO A 651 21.70 4.04 -9.75
N SER A 652 21.62 3.33 -8.62
CA SER A 652 20.91 2.05 -8.58
C SER A 652 19.49 2.16 -9.10
N THR A 653 19.08 1.17 -9.91
CA THR A 653 17.69 0.99 -10.37
C THR A 653 16.95 -0.10 -9.59
N GLY A 654 17.61 -0.70 -8.59
CA GLY A 654 17.11 -1.79 -7.74
C GLY A 654 17.32 -3.18 -8.36
N TRP A 655 17.01 -3.36 -9.64
CA TRP A 655 17.15 -4.65 -10.37
C TRP A 655 17.72 -4.44 -11.76
N TRP A 656 18.39 -5.45 -12.33
CA TRP A 656 18.89 -5.41 -13.71
C TRP A 656 17.76 -5.30 -14.74
N THR A 657 16.57 -5.78 -14.41
CA THR A 657 15.35 -5.67 -15.24
C THR A 657 14.64 -4.33 -15.09
N SER A 658 15.08 -3.47 -14.17
CA SER A 658 14.53 -2.12 -13.95
C SER A 658 15.37 -1.09 -14.68
N TRP A 659 14.77 -0.44 -15.67
CA TRP A 659 15.47 0.51 -16.53
C TRP A 659 15.15 1.96 -16.17
N SER A 660 16.18 2.80 -16.08
CA SER A 660 16.09 4.25 -15.83
C SER A 660 16.77 5.04 -16.95
N VAL A 661 16.65 6.36 -16.91
CA VAL A 661 17.32 7.25 -17.86
C VAL A 661 18.04 8.36 -17.11
N VAL A 662 19.33 8.54 -17.42
CA VAL A 662 20.15 9.69 -17.01
C VAL A 662 20.59 10.44 -18.25
N GLY A 663 21.04 11.67 -18.08
CA GLY A 663 21.53 12.41 -19.24
C GLY A 663 22.41 13.61 -18.90
N THR A 664 23.07 14.09 -19.93
CA THR A 664 23.98 15.24 -19.87
C THR A 664 23.85 16.08 -21.11
N THR A 665 24.25 17.36 -21.05
CA THR A 665 24.32 18.23 -22.21
C THR A 665 25.73 18.29 -22.78
N VAL A 666 25.84 18.19 -24.08
CA VAL A 666 27.12 18.26 -24.82
C VAL A 666 27.03 19.20 -26.01
N THR A 667 28.17 19.59 -26.56
CA THR A 667 28.23 20.28 -27.84
C THR A 667 28.59 19.27 -28.94
N LEU A 668 27.75 19.18 -29.98
CA LEU A 668 28.01 18.36 -31.15
C LEU A 668 28.35 19.28 -32.37
N ALA A 669 29.27 18.83 -33.19
CA ALA A 669 29.52 19.41 -34.49
C ALA A 669 28.42 18.98 -35.49
N LYS A 670 28.24 19.72 -36.59
CA LYS A 670 27.35 19.27 -37.65
C LYS A 670 27.90 18.01 -38.33
N GLY A 671 27.05 17.00 -38.49
CA GLY A 671 27.39 15.71 -39.12
C GLY A 671 27.67 14.63 -38.09
N ALA A 672 28.58 13.73 -38.40
CA ALA A 672 28.94 12.59 -37.52
C ALA A 672 29.76 13.07 -36.32
N ASN A 673 29.38 12.57 -35.15
CA ASN A 673 30.13 12.74 -33.91
C ASN A 673 30.25 11.38 -33.20
N THR A 674 31.37 11.13 -32.50
CA THR A 674 31.49 9.96 -31.62
C THR A 674 31.07 10.36 -30.21
N VAL A 675 30.30 9.53 -29.58
CA VAL A 675 29.94 9.60 -28.14
C VAL A 675 30.41 8.32 -27.49
N ARG A 676 31.26 8.45 -26.48
CA ARG A 676 31.82 7.30 -25.78
C ARG A 676 31.46 7.38 -24.30
N ALA A 677 31.01 6.24 -23.73
CA ALA A 677 30.80 6.04 -22.32
C ALA A 677 31.77 4.99 -21.80
N THR A 678 32.66 5.34 -20.88
CA THR A 678 33.75 4.51 -20.41
C THR A 678 33.60 4.20 -18.92
N ALA A 679 33.81 2.95 -18.51
CA ALA A 679 33.79 2.53 -17.11
C ALA A 679 34.96 3.13 -16.32
N THR A 680 34.68 3.64 -15.10
CA THR A 680 35.64 4.34 -14.24
C THR A 680 35.51 3.87 -12.77
N GLY A 681 36.19 2.76 -12.42
CA GLY A 681 36.21 2.22 -11.06
C GLY A 681 35.05 1.31 -10.69
N SER A 682 34.06 1.16 -11.59
CA SER A 682 32.99 0.14 -11.51
C SER A 682 32.64 -0.31 -12.92
N SER A 683 32.10 -1.51 -13.08
CA SER A 683 31.78 -2.03 -14.42
C SER A 683 30.57 -1.34 -15.09
N GLY A 684 30.17 -0.13 -14.66
CA GLY A 684 29.01 0.55 -15.23
C GLY A 684 27.68 -0.17 -14.92
N GLY A 685 26.58 0.39 -15.43
CA GLY A 685 25.29 -0.30 -15.52
C GLY A 685 25.12 -0.93 -16.92
N ASN A 686 24.13 -1.82 -17.09
CA ASN A 686 23.70 -2.28 -18.41
C ASN A 686 23.13 -1.09 -19.19
N ILE A 687 23.62 -0.80 -20.39
CA ILE A 687 23.12 0.31 -21.22
C ILE A 687 22.27 -0.25 -22.35
N ASP A 688 20.99 0.17 -22.39
CA ASP A 688 20.04 -0.24 -23.44
C ASP A 688 20.19 0.64 -24.70
N TRP A 689 20.17 1.96 -24.54
CA TRP A 689 20.33 2.88 -25.68
C TRP A 689 20.90 4.25 -25.29
N LEU A 690 21.44 4.93 -26.31
CA LEU A 690 21.75 6.35 -26.31
C LEU A 690 20.68 7.14 -27.10
N GLY A 691 20.02 8.07 -26.40
CA GLY A 691 19.13 9.04 -27.02
C GLY A 691 19.82 10.38 -27.26
N VAL A 692 19.54 11.02 -28.39
CA VAL A 692 20.12 12.34 -28.75
C VAL A 692 18.99 13.30 -29.10
N THR A 693 18.94 14.45 -28.44
CA THR A 693 17.95 15.50 -28.65
C THR A 693 18.62 16.86 -28.78
N LYS A 694 18.27 17.65 -29.80
CA LYS A 694 18.81 19.00 -29.96
C LYS A 694 18.31 19.96 -28.88
N GLY A 695 19.22 20.74 -28.32
CA GLY A 695 18.97 21.68 -27.24
C GLY A 695 19.20 21.08 -25.84
N SER A 696 18.99 21.88 -24.82
CA SER A 696 18.96 21.45 -23.44
C SER A 696 17.51 21.07 -23.07
N VAL A 697 17.24 19.77 -22.99
CA VAL A 697 15.93 19.24 -22.63
C VAL A 697 16.01 18.51 -21.28
N ALA A 698 14.90 18.43 -20.58
CA ALA A 698 14.82 17.61 -19.37
C ALA A 698 15.15 16.15 -19.71
N THR A 699 15.97 15.54 -18.91
CA THR A 699 16.31 14.11 -18.96
C THR A 699 15.54 13.36 -17.87
N GLY A 700 15.27 12.10 -18.09
CA GLY A 700 14.55 11.25 -17.15
C GLY A 700 13.04 11.18 -17.44
N MET A 701 12.28 10.87 -16.40
CA MET A 701 10.84 10.65 -16.52
C MET A 701 10.07 11.97 -16.53
N SER A 702 9.13 12.10 -17.49
CA SER A 702 8.24 13.26 -17.57
C SER A 702 6.96 12.88 -18.31
N GLN A 703 5.81 13.16 -17.70
CA GLN A 703 4.49 12.94 -18.28
C GLN A 703 3.52 14.05 -17.87
N SER A 704 2.49 14.25 -18.69
CA SER A 704 1.34 15.06 -18.30
C SER A 704 0.44 14.25 -17.35
N ALA A 705 0.20 14.79 -16.16
CA ALA A 705 -0.79 14.31 -15.20
C ALA A 705 -2.01 15.23 -15.21
N SER A 706 -3.20 14.66 -15.07
CA SER A 706 -4.44 15.43 -15.00
C SER A 706 -5.45 14.74 -14.12
N PHE A 707 -6.10 15.51 -13.23
CA PHE A 707 -7.24 15.06 -12.44
C PHE A 707 -8.23 16.19 -12.22
N SER A 708 -9.49 15.87 -12.03
CA SER A 708 -10.52 16.86 -11.68
C SER A 708 -10.82 16.86 -10.19
N LEU A 709 -11.30 17.99 -9.66
CA LEU A 709 -11.71 18.08 -8.26
C LEU A 709 -12.80 17.05 -7.89
N PRO A 710 -13.85 16.83 -8.72
CA PRO A 710 -14.86 15.78 -8.44
C PRO A 710 -14.29 14.36 -8.43
N GLU A 711 -13.33 14.05 -9.30
CA GLU A 711 -12.69 12.72 -9.37
C GLU A 711 -12.02 12.34 -8.05
N ILE A 712 -11.41 13.29 -7.36
CA ILE A 712 -10.81 13.10 -6.05
C ILE A 712 -11.80 13.43 -4.89
N GLY A 713 -13.10 13.61 -5.18
CA GLY A 713 -14.15 13.82 -4.19
C GLY A 713 -14.21 15.23 -3.61
N VAL A 714 -13.82 16.26 -4.35
CA VAL A 714 -13.95 17.69 -3.99
C VAL A 714 -15.07 18.32 -4.82
N GLY A 715 -16.20 18.64 -4.18
CA GLY A 715 -17.39 19.16 -4.87
C GLY A 715 -17.41 20.69 -5.10
N GLY A 716 -16.60 21.44 -4.39
CA GLY A 716 -16.56 22.90 -4.40
C GLY A 716 -15.27 23.46 -5.00
N GLN A 717 -15.10 24.79 -4.85
CA GLN A 717 -13.83 25.45 -5.14
C GLN A 717 -12.76 25.01 -4.14
N ALA A 718 -11.52 24.83 -4.60
CA ALA A 718 -10.41 24.46 -3.75
C ALA A 718 -9.12 25.20 -4.14
N TYR A 719 -8.24 25.37 -3.17
CA TYR A 719 -6.87 25.81 -3.40
C TYR A 719 -5.99 24.57 -3.53
N VAL A 720 -5.33 24.41 -4.68
CA VAL A 720 -4.41 23.32 -4.98
C VAL A 720 -2.99 23.81 -4.71
N TYR A 721 -2.39 23.34 -3.63
CA TYR A 721 -1.07 23.76 -3.14
C TYR A 721 -0.02 22.71 -3.49
N ASP A 722 0.98 23.08 -4.29
CA ASP A 722 2.16 22.25 -4.53
C ASP A 722 3.09 22.34 -3.32
N TYR A 723 3.24 21.22 -2.63
CA TYR A 723 3.97 21.13 -1.36
C TYR A 723 5.46 21.44 -1.54
N TYR A 724 6.08 20.91 -2.59
CA TYR A 724 7.50 21.10 -2.85
C TYR A 724 7.82 22.47 -3.45
N ALA A 725 7.02 22.93 -4.40
CA ALA A 725 7.18 24.25 -5.01
C ALA A 725 6.74 25.40 -4.10
N ARG A 726 5.98 25.10 -3.03
CA ARG A 726 5.41 26.09 -2.08
C ARG A 726 4.57 27.16 -2.74
N THR A 727 3.90 26.78 -3.81
CA THR A 727 2.99 27.64 -4.60
C THR A 727 1.66 26.94 -4.79
N GLY A 728 0.65 27.65 -5.24
CA GLY A 728 -0.63 27.03 -5.52
C GLY A 728 -1.54 27.90 -6.36
N THR A 729 -2.66 27.30 -6.74
CA THR A 729 -3.67 27.96 -7.56
C THR A 729 -5.07 27.66 -7.08
N LEU A 730 -5.96 28.63 -7.28
CA LEU A 730 -7.37 28.47 -6.99
C LEU A 730 -8.05 27.77 -8.18
N VAL A 731 -8.73 26.66 -7.91
CA VAL A 731 -9.45 25.87 -8.91
C VAL A 731 -10.93 25.91 -8.60
N GLY A 732 -11.75 26.30 -9.58
CA GLY A 732 -13.21 26.39 -9.42
C GLY A 732 -13.85 25.01 -9.26
N ALA A 733 -15.09 24.98 -8.77
CA ALA A 733 -15.89 23.76 -8.65
C ALA A 733 -15.96 23.02 -10.01
N GLY A 734 -15.74 21.71 -9.99
CA GLY A 734 -15.66 20.90 -11.21
C GLY A 734 -14.40 21.10 -12.06
N GLY A 735 -13.50 22.00 -11.62
CA GLY A 735 -12.27 22.31 -12.35
C GLY A 735 -11.27 21.16 -12.37
N ARG A 736 -10.26 21.29 -13.25
CA ARG A 736 -9.24 20.27 -13.50
C ARG A 736 -7.84 20.83 -13.22
N VAL A 737 -7.00 20.01 -12.63
CA VAL A 737 -5.57 20.25 -12.45
C VAL A 737 -4.84 19.55 -13.60
N ASN A 738 -3.94 20.29 -14.29
CA ASN A 738 -3.06 19.75 -15.30
C ASN A 738 -1.62 20.15 -14.93
N ALA A 739 -0.72 19.20 -14.92
CA ALA A 739 0.67 19.44 -14.57
C ALA A 739 1.59 18.49 -15.35
N THR A 740 2.82 18.91 -15.58
CA THR A 740 3.89 18.00 -16.00
C THR A 740 4.55 17.48 -14.72
N VAL A 741 4.60 16.16 -14.57
CA VAL A 741 5.18 15.49 -13.41
C VAL A 741 6.43 14.72 -13.81
N GLY A 742 7.38 14.63 -12.88
CA GLY A 742 8.61 13.82 -13.00
C GLY A 742 8.67 12.72 -11.97
N ASN A 743 9.67 12.74 -11.11
CA ASN A 743 9.89 11.73 -10.06
C ASN A 743 8.96 11.82 -8.84
N GLY A 744 8.03 12.77 -8.85
CA GLY A 744 7.04 12.93 -7.82
C GLY A 744 6.64 14.39 -7.63
N THR A 745 5.35 14.64 -7.65
CA THR A 745 4.74 15.93 -7.32
C THR A 745 3.66 15.68 -6.29
N TYR A 746 3.63 16.49 -5.26
CA TYR A 746 2.71 16.32 -4.15
C TYR A 746 1.87 17.57 -3.93
N TRP A 747 0.54 17.41 -3.94
CA TRP A 747 -0.39 18.50 -3.71
C TRP A 747 -1.24 18.27 -2.46
N VAL A 748 -1.37 19.34 -1.68
CA VAL A 748 -2.38 19.49 -0.63
C VAL A 748 -3.54 20.28 -1.21
N ILE A 749 -4.75 19.73 -1.17
CA ILE A 749 -5.94 20.32 -1.76
C ILE A 749 -6.90 20.69 -0.62
N ALA A 750 -7.02 22.00 -0.40
CA ALA A 750 -7.84 22.59 0.65
C ALA A 750 -9.14 23.16 0.06
N PRO A 751 -10.32 22.76 0.55
CA PRO A 751 -11.57 23.38 0.12
C PRO A 751 -11.59 24.85 0.53
N VAL A 752 -12.24 25.70 -0.29
CA VAL A 752 -12.54 27.08 0.06
C VAL A 752 -13.95 27.10 0.65
N GLY A 753 -14.03 27.47 1.91
CA GLY A 753 -15.29 27.54 2.64
C GLY A 753 -15.99 28.91 2.52
N PRO A 754 -17.06 29.16 3.30
CA PRO A 754 -17.81 30.43 3.32
C PRO A 754 -16.95 31.66 3.66
N SER A 755 -15.83 31.50 4.38
CA SER A 755 -14.87 32.60 4.66
C SER A 755 -14.12 33.09 3.43
N GLY A 756 -14.09 32.30 2.33
CA GLY A 756 -13.21 32.53 1.19
C GLY A 756 -11.77 32.12 1.45
N ILE A 757 -11.45 31.54 2.60
CA ILE A 757 -10.13 31.06 3.00
C ILE A 757 -10.00 29.56 2.66
N ALA A 758 -8.86 29.17 2.12
CA ALA A 758 -8.42 27.78 2.10
C ALA A 758 -7.34 27.60 3.16
N PHE A 759 -7.68 27.05 4.30
CA PHE A 759 -6.73 26.78 5.37
C PHE A 759 -5.88 25.57 4.97
N LEU A 760 -4.55 25.71 4.90
CA LEU A 760 -3.63 24.65 4.45
C LEU A 760 -3.01 23.86 5.62
N GLY A 761 -3.29 24.25 6.89
CA GLY A 761 -2.88 23.50 8.08
C GLY A 761 -1.44 23.73 8.53
N ASP A 762 -0.81 22.68 9.08
CA ASP A 762 0.57 22.71 9.58
C ASP A 762 1.56 22.65 8.41
N ALA A 763 2.30 23.73 8.19
CA ALA A 763 3.27 23.85 7.09
C ALA A 763 4.49 22.92 7.23
N GLY A 764 4.71 22.33 8.40
CA GLY A 764 5.80 21.41 8.69
C GLY A 764 5.44 19.92 8.53
N LYS A 765 4.21 19.59 8.10
CA LYS A 765 3.75 18.21 7.97
C LYS A 765 3.32 17.87 6.55
N PHE A 766 3.62 16.64 6.10
CA PHE A 766 3.05 16.15 4.84
C PHE A 766 1.51 16.12 4.89
N VAL A 767 0.95 15.53 5.94
CA VAL A 767 -0.49 15.49 6.18
C VAL A 767 -0.87 16.66 7.08
N ALA A 768 -0.93 17.84 6.49
CA ALA A 768 -1.08 19.11 7.20
C ALA A 768 -2.37 19.24 8.05
N HIS A 769 -3.40 18.42 7.76
CA HIS A 769 -4.72 18.41 8.43
C HIS A 769 -5.02 17.09 9.14
N GLY A 770 -4.05 16.20 9.32
CA GLY A 770 -4.31 14.96 10.07
C GLY A 770 -4.85 15.24 11.48
N ASP A 771 -5.81 14.43 11.93
CA ASP A 771 -6.54 14.63 13.19
C ASP A 771 -5.63 14.74 14.42
N LYS A 772 -4.44 14.14 14.38
CA LYS A 772 -3.46 14.26 15.47
C LYS A 772 -2.80 15.65 15.58
N ARG A 773 -2.96 16.50 14.56
CA ARG A 773 -2.46 17.89 14.55
C ARG A 773 -3.59 18.92 14.50
N ILE A 774 -4.57 18.76 13.64
CA ILE A 774 -5.67 19.71 13.44
C ILE A 774 -7.00 19.07 13.84
N LYS A 775 -7.65 19.65 14.84
CA LYS A 775 -8.95 19.18 15.37
C LYS A 775 -10.01 20.26 15.25
N ASN A 776 -11.26 19.84 15.34
CA ASN A 776 -12.42 20.74 15.40
C ASN A 776 -12.45 21.80 14.29
N LEU A 777 -12.01 21.42 13.09
CA LEU A 777 -11.92 22.33 11.96
C LEU A 777 -13.31 22.60 11.37
N SER A 778 -13.70 23.88 11.27
CA SER A 778 -14.92 24.33 10.62
C SER A 778 -14.72 25.67 9.92
N ASP A 779 -15.62 25.99 8.98
CA ASP A 779 -15.67 27.30 8.33
C ASP A 779 -17.16 27.70 8.19
N ASP A 780 -17.56 28.72 8.93
CA ASP A 780 -18.91 29.30 8.95
C ASP A 780 -18.90 30.80 8.56
N GLY A 781 -17.87 31.25 7.86
CA GLY A 781 -17.53 32.64 7.54
C GLY A 781 -16.25 33.10 8.22
N SER A 782 -15.73 32.25 9.12
CA SER A 782 -14.36 32.29 9.64
C SER A 782 -13.91 30.86 9.83
N VAL A 783 -12.61 30.59 9.66
CA VAL A 783 -12.07 29.26 9.93
C VAL A 783 -11.80 29.12 11.43
N HIS A 784 -12.40 28.13 12.05
CA HIS A 784 -12.17 27.75 13.46
C HIS A 784 -11.40 26.45 13.53
N THR A 785 -10.36 26.39 14.33
CA THR A 785 -9.53 25.19 14.45
C THR A 785 -8.88 25.05 15.81
N THR A 786 -8.64 23.82 16.22
CA THR A 786 -7.81 23.48 17.38
C THR A 786 -6.54 22.81 16.88
N VAL A 787 -5.39 23.42 17.17
CA VAL A 787 -4.07 22.85 16.90
C VAL A 787 -3.61 22.07 18.14
N SER A 788 -3.27 20.80 17.97
CA SER A 788 -2.76 19.92 19.03
C SER A 788 -1.24 19.88 19.02
N PHE A 789 -0.63 20.01 20.18
CA PHE A 789 0.82 20.02 20.38
C PHE A 789 1.28 18.85 21.23
N ALA A 790 2.53 18.45 21.03
CA ALA A 790 3.24 17.64 22.01
C ALA A 790 3.52 18.47 23.29
N ALA A 791 3.72 17.83 24.42
CA ALA A 791 4.13 18.54 25.63
C ALA A 791 5.48 19.22 25.41
N GLY A 792 5.54 20.54 25.64
CA GLY A 792 6.76 21.34 25.45
C GLY A 792 7.14 21.60 23.99
N GLU A 793 6.27 21.28 23.03
CA GLU A 793 6.50 21.60 21.61
C GLU A 793 6.55 23.12 21.39
N GLY A 794 7.52 23.57 20.60
CA GLY A 794 7.65 24.97 20.22
C GLY A 794 6.49 25.46 19.31
N PRO A 795 6.56 26.73 18.86
CA PRO A 795 5.54 27.27 17.96
C PRO A 795 5.44 26.48 16.66
N VAL A 796 4.20 26.22 16.20
CA VAL A 796 3.88 25.56 14.95
C VAL A 796 3.49 26.61 13.91
N THR A 797 4.02 26.51 12.69
CA THR A 797 3.66 27.41 11.60
C THR A 797 2.45 26.85 10.84
N LEU A 798 1.37 27.60 10.86
CA LEU A 798 0.18 27.33 10.06
C LEU A 798 0.22 28.19 8.79
N HIS A 799 -0.39 27.70 7.72
CA HIS A 799 -0.48 28.44 6.47
C HIS A 799 -1.83 28.28 5.78
N GLY A 800 -2.12 29.13 4.81
CA GLY A 800 -3.34 29.10 4.03
C GLY A 800 -3.36 30.12 2.90
N TYR A 801 -4.39 29.98 2.05
CA TYR A 801 -4.75 30.99 1.06
C TYR A 801 -5.90 31.86 1.60
N ALA A 802 -5.82 33.17 1.36
CA ALA A 802 -6.92 34.11 1.61
C ALA A 802 -6.92 35.22 0.54
N PRO A 803 -8.11 35.70 0.07
CA PRO A 803 -8.19 36.76 -0.95
C PRO A 803 -7.51 38.07 -0.50
N ARG A 804 -7.52 38.33 0.80
CA ARG A 804 -6.89 39.48 1.50
C ARG A 804 -6.18 38.98 2.77
N LYS A 805 -5.37 39.84 3.39
CA LYS A 805 -4.70 39.50 4.64
C LYS A 805 -5.73 39.18 5.73
N PRO A 806 -5.76 37.94 6.24
CA PRO A 806 -6.69 37.54 7.28
C PRO A 806 -6.25 38.09 8.66
N SER A 807 -7.17 38.14 9.60
CA SER A 807 -6.88 38.31 11.02
C SER A 807 -6.90 36.94 11.72
N VAL A 808 -6.05 36.76 12.71
CA VAL A 808 -6.01 35.51 13.49
C VAL A 808 -6.03 35.85 14.98
N THR A 809 -6.99 35.26 15.67
CA THR A 809 -7.12 35.37 17.13
C THR A 809 -7.05 34.00 17.79
N ALA A 810 -6.67 33.95 19.06
CA ALA A 810 -6.60 32.74 19.84
C ALA A 810 -7.44 32.89 21.13
N THR A 811 -8.25 31.88 21.44
CA THR A 811 -8.97 31.78 22.73
C THR A 811 -8.23 30.90 23.72
N THR A 812 -7.38 29.99 23.24
CA THR A 812 -6.43 29.21 24.04
C THR A 812 -5.09 29.21 23.30
N GLY A 813 -3.99 29.31 24.02
CA GLY A 813 -2.67 29.53 23.43
C GLY A 813 -2.49 30.94 22.89
N SER A 814 -1.65 31.08 21.86
CA SER A 814 -1.46 32.39 21.22
C SER A 814 -1.23 32.24 19.70
N ALA A 815 -1.57 33.29 18.97
CA ALA A 815 -1.26 33.45 17.55
C ALA A 815 -0.24 34.57 17.37
N GLY A 816 0.80 34.32 16.56
CA GLY A 816 1.77 35.34 16.17
C GLY A 816 1.21 36.30 15.12
N THR A 817 2.06 37.22 14.66
CA THR A 817 1.69 38.14 13.58
C THR A 817 1.51 37.41 12.26
N VAL A 818 0.39 37.68 11.57
CA VAL A 818 0.15 37.14 10.23
C VAL A 818 1.08 37.76 9.21
N SER A 819 1.91 36.93 8.58
CA SER A 819 2.62 37.27 7.35
C SER A 819 1.70 36.98 6.15
N TYR A 820 1.66 37.88 5.17
CA TYR A 820 0.78 37.74 4.00
C TYR A 820 1.48 38.19 2.73
N ASN A 821 1.51 37.35 1.75
CA ASN A 821 2.05 37.66 0.42
C ASN A 821 0.91 38.12 -0.50
N THR A 822 0.97 39.39 -0.91
CA THR A 822 -0.09 40.00 -1.72
C THR A 822 -0.15 39.45 -3.14
N SER A 823 0.94 38.89 -3.67
CA SER A 823 1.00 38.30 -5.02
C SER A 823 0.43 36.88 -5.06
N THR A 824 0.86 36.01 -4.13
CA THR A 824 0.43 34.62 -4.06
C THR A 824 -0.87 34.43 -3.27
N LYS A 825 -1.28 35.45 -2.49
CA LYS A 825 -2.40 35.38 -1.55
C LYS A 825 -2.22 34.34 -0.44
N LEU A 826 -1.00 33.88 -0.22
CA LEU A 826 -0.67 32.97 0.87
C LEU A 826 -0.40 33.75 2.16
N PHE A 827 -0.87 33.20 3.27
CA PHE A 827 -0.54 33.69 4.60
C PHE A 827 0.15 32.62 5.43
N THR A 828 0.92 33.05 6.41
CA THR A 828 1.45 32.21 7.48
C THR A 828 1.22 32.88 8.84
N VAL A 829 1.03 32.06 9.87
CA VAL A 829 0.91 32.48 11.25
C VAL A 829 1.50 31.41 12.16
N THR A 830 2.21 31.81 13.20
CA THR A 830 2.66 30.87 14.22
C THR A 830 1.58 30.70 15.29
N ALA A 831 1.36 29.43 15.71
CA ALA A 831 0.53 29.10 16.84
C ALA A 831 1.41 28.56 17.97
N THR A 832 1.14 28.96 19.21
CA THR A 832 1.86 28.48 20.40
C THR A 832 0.83 27.86 21.37
N ALA A 833 1.19 26.74 21.97
CA ALA A 833 0.32 26.04 22.88
C ALA A 833 -0.03 26.84 24.13
N GLY A 834 -1.26 26.72 24.56
CA GLY A 834 -1.75 27.14 25.88
C GLY A 834 -2.06 25.95 26.77
N SER A 835 -3.07 26.08 27.61
CA SER A 835 -3.53 25.00 28.48
C SER A 835 -3.95 23.77 27.69
N GLY A 836 -3.63 22.57 28.18
CA GLY A 836 -3.95 21.31 27.53
C GLY A 836 -3.17 21.02 26.27
N ASN A 837 -2.00 21.63 26.07
CA ASN A 837 -1.17 21.50 24.86
C ASN A 837 -1.95 21.78 23.57
N GLN A 838 -2.75 22.83 23.56
CA GLN A 838 -3.60 23.21 22.43
C GLN A 838 -3.53 24.71 22.16
N ALA A 839 -3.78 25.08 20.89
CA ALA A 839 -4.15 26.44 20.52
C ALA A 839 -5.49 26.40 19.79
N VAL A 840 -6.47 27.16 20.29
CA VAL A 840 -7.78 27.30 19.67
C VAL A 840 -7.81 28.63 18.94
N LEU A 841 -7.94 28.57 17.61
CA LEU A 841 -7.77 29.72 16.73
C LEU A 841 -9.04 30.01 15.93
N THR A 842 -9.25 31.30 15.66
CA THR A 842 -10.19 31.80 14.66
C THR A 842 -9.42 32.62 13.62
N ILE A 843 -9.58 32.26 12.34
CA ILE A 843 -8.98 32.93 11.19
C ILE A 843 -10.12 33.60 10.41
N ALA A 844 -10.21 34.91 10.51
CA ALA A 844 -11.27 35.69 9.86
C ALA A 844 -10.74 36.41 8.60
N PRO A 845 -11.57 36.55 7.54
CA PRO A 845 -11.19 37.14 6.27
C PRO A 845 -10.87 38.64 6.35
#